data_488bde5b26cb0b9cf861b08727d27cfa
#
_entry.id   488bde5b26cb0b9cf861b08727d27cfa
#
_cell.length_a   1.000
_cell.length_b   1.000
_cell.length_c   1.000
_cell.angle_alpha   90.00
_cell.angle_beta   90.00
_cell.angle_gamma   90.00
#
_symmetry.space_group_name_H-M   'P 1'
#
loop_
_entity.id
_entity.type
_entity.pdbx_description
1 polymer ?
#
loop_
_entity_poly.entity_id
_entity_poly.type
_entity_poly.pdbx_seq_one_letter_code
_entity_poly.pdbx_strand_id
1 'polypeptide(L)'
;MLKRLDHESVDPEVTKVLRQVQQFVAPVHDELKTRIESLRDHARWNKFTIAFYGETNAGKSTTIETLRILLGEKTKREAHARFRSLQKEFGLSDAALAALRQDIERAQAHVATSQTRADENAVRRDAARKECEREVLALREKIDEKKRSASWWQKIMHLLRKLPEEALLSQATQKAGDVESMHAEEQVSDEDELTIARESLQDLVDQHADALARLDELAPFADGYIVGTGRSDFTRDTAQYTFEADGQLFELLDVPGIEGKETDVINSILGAVQAAHAVFYVTGKAAPPQTGDEDGQGTLEKIRAHLGDHTEVWAIYNKRITNPIPLEKAELVSDGERGGIHALDETMRETLGDKYRGCIALSAQPAFLAASECLVPDSDLVRNRNKFLAKLGVEEVIAKAGFRHFVDMLTGSMVAHSEARIRAANLNKVHCAVKDAEVALRSAQEEHVGPLALACTRDWIRVSEQLDLAVDAFNQSIQNFTSEAVSTFESNVRRAVYRKIEAGIGNDDLKSVLKSAIQSEQSGLERLLAATVETKLQTFQGDIGNVLARFRERLQQLKQAYRPTGERGFRRDFEFDMQFDSGVKYAPLVAALVGGVMMIWNPVGWVSLALGGLTIVVSIAKALWGLVDSDFKKTQQRKATNENLERVVDSMRDAMNSNCADLRTNIDERMADIKAEIEQSIQQTNDVNTELIQVCANLSRYSRKVAQPQSGRRSNTKKKEAMA
;
A
#
# COMPACT_ATOMS: atom_id res chain seq x y z
N MET A 1 -15.03 -36.23 -3.12
CA MET A 1 -14.69 -36.01 -4.53
C MET A 1 -13.18 -35.94 -4.74
N LEU A 2 -12.46 -34.99 -4.19
CA LEU A 2 -10.99 -34.90 -4.35
C LEU A 2 -10.25 -36.16 -3.93
N LYS A 3 -10.67 -36.86 -2.88
CA LYS A 3 -10.11 -38.19 -2.48
C LYS A 3 -10.43 -39.35 -3.46
N ARG A 4 -11.39 -39.20 -4.38
CA ARG A 4 -11.63 -40.22 -5.42
C ARG A 4 -10.63 -40.13 -6.57
N LEU A 5 -9.93 -39.03 -6.73
CA LEU A 5 -8.89 -38.83 -7.75
C LEU A 5 -7.55 -39.48 -7.39
N ASP A 6 -7.34 -39.81 -6.11
CA ASP A 6 -6.12 -40.47 -5.64
C ASP A 6 -6.14 -42.01 -5.85
N HIS A 7 -7.24 -42.58 -6.37
CA HIS A 7 -7.34 -43.99 -6.67
C HIS A 7 -7.15 -44.24 -8.17
N GLU A 8 -6.02 -44.83 -8.54
CA GLU A 8 -5.58 -45.18 -9.91
C GLU A 8 -6.45 -46.17 -10.70
N SER A 9 -7.66 -46.47 -10.26
CA SER A 9 -8.53 -47.49 -10.88
C SER A 9 -9.78 -46.90 -11.56
N VAL A 10 -9.79 -45.62 -11.94
CA VAL A 10 -10.95 -44.96 -12.56
C VAL A 10 -10.72 -44.85 -14.07
N ASP A 11 -11.77 -45.15 -14.85
CA ASP A 11 -11.83 -44.94 -16.29
C ASP A 11 -11.18 -43.59 -16.72
N PRO A 12 -10.29 -43.57 -17.73
CA PRO A 12 -9.63 -42.34 -18.21
C PRO A 12 -10.59 -41.21 -18.53
N GLU A 13 -11.76 -41.49 -19.07
CA GLU A 13 -12.78 -40.49 -19.38
C GLU A 13 -13.39 -39.88 -18.11
N VAL A 14 -13.70 -40.72 -17.12
CA VAL A 14 -14.17 -40.24 -15.80
C VAL A 14 -13.10 -39.42 -15.12
N THR A 15 -11.84 -39.78 -15.28
CA THR A 15 -10.70 -39.03 -14.73
C THR A 15 -10.60 -37.66 -15.38
N LYS A 16 -10.86 -37.53 -16.67
CA LYS A 16 -10.87 -36.24 -17.38
C LYS A 16 -12.03 -35.33 -16.89
N VAL A 17 -13.22 -35.90 -16.79
CA VAL A 17 -14.40 -35.15 -16.26
C VAL A 17 -14.12 -34.69 -14.84
N LEU A 18 -13.58 -35.57 -13.99
CA LEU A 18 -13.24 -35.21 -12.61
C LEU A 18 -12.16 -34.13 -12.55
N ARG A 19 -11.17 -34.14 -13.45
CA ARG A 19 -10.15 -33.09 -13.55
C ARG A 19 -10.78 -31.74 -13.97
N GLN A 20 -11.72 -31.75 -14.91
CA GLN A 20 -12.41 -30.53 -15.33
C GLN A 20 -13.31 -29.99 -14.21
N VAL A 21 -14.07 -30.85 -13.54
CA VAL A 21 -14.83 -30.47 -12.35
C VAL A 21 -13.86 -29.93 -11.28
N GLN A 22 -12.68 -30.53 -11.15
CA GLN A 22 -11.65 -30.07 -10.23
C GLN A 22 -11.19 -28.65 -10.54
N GLN A 23 -11.07 -28.28 -11.81
CA GLN A 23 -10.68 -26.92 -12.19
C GLN A 23 -11.71 -25.86 -11.74
N PHE A 24 -13.00 -26.19 -11.79
CA PHE A 24 -14.06 -25.32 -11.25
C PHE A 24 -14.13 -25.37 -9.73
N VAL A 25 -13.94 -26.55 -9.15
CA VAL A 25 -14.08 -26.78 -7.72
C VAL A 25 -12.80 -26.44 -6.98
N ALA A 26 -11.60 -26.60 -7.58
CA ALA A 26 -10.33 -26.40 -6.91
C ALA A 26 -10.15 -24.95 -6.45
N PRO A 27 -10.38 -23.91 -7.27
CA PRO A 27 -10.27 -22.54 -6.77
C PRO A 27 -11.22 -22.26 -5.61
N VAL A 28 -12.49 -22.70 -5.73
CA VAL A 28 -13.48 -22.55 -4.65
C VAL A 28 -13.10 -23.40 -3.43
N HIS A 29 -12.59 -24.61 -3.67
CA HIS A 29 -12.07 -25.47 -2.60
C HIS A 29 -10.86 -24.84 -1.92
N ASP A 30 -9.89 -24.34 -2.67
CA ASP A 30 -8.66 -23.77 -2.13
C ASP A 30 -8.95 -22.48 -1.38
N GLU A 31 -9.85 -21.65 -1.89
CA GLU A 31 -10.32 -20.49 -1.18
C GLU A 31 -11.13 -20.87 0.07
N LEU A 32 -12.08 -21.80 -0.06
CA LEU A 32 -12.82 -22.32 1.09
C LEU A 32 -11.87 -22.92 2.12
N LYS A 33 -10.88 -23.69 1.67
CA LYS A 33 -9.83 -24.26 2.52
C LYS A 33 -9.02 -23.17 3.20
N THR A 34 -8.48 -22.23 2.43
CA THR A 34 -7.72 -21.08 2.94
C THR A 34 -8.56 -20.29 3.95
N ARG A 35 -9.84 -20.05 3.62
CA ARG A 35 -10.76 -19.33 4.50
C ARG A 35 -11.08 -20.13 5.76
N ILE A 36 -11.28 -21.43 5.67
CA ILE A 36 -11.48 -22.31 6.84
C ILE A 36 -10.19 -22.40 7.68
N GLU A 37 -9.03 -22.52 7.05
CA GLU A 37 -7.73 -22.50 7.74
C GLU A 37 -7.50 -21.14 8.41
N SER A 38 -7.73 -20.06 7.71
CA SER A 38 -7.70 -18.70 8.26
C SER A 38 -8.68 -18.54 9.43
N LEU A 39 -9.92 -19.03 9.29
CA LEU A 39 -10.90 -19.04 10.39
C LEU A 39 -10.43 -19.90 11.56
N ARG A 40 -9.79 -21.05 11.30
CA ARG A 40 -9.22 -21.91 12.35
C ARG A 40 -8.07 -21.21 13.08
N ASP A 41 -7.19 -20.55 12.34
CA ASP A 41 -5.99 -19.93 12.89
C ASP A 41 -6.31 -18.57 13.54
N HIS A 42 -7.28 -17.85 13.02
CA HIS A 42 -7.71 -16.55 13.56
C HIS A 42 -8.94 -16.66 14.49
N ALA A 43 -9.71 -17.75 14.41
CA ALA A 43 -10.90 -17.91 15.27
C ALA A 43 -10.50 -17.94 16.74
N ARG A 44 -10.98 -16.98 17.48
CA ARG A 44 -10.80 -16.90 18.93
C ARG A 44 -11.92 -17.67 19.60
N TRP A 45 -11.59 -18.76 20.29
CA TRP A 45 -12.58 -19.58 21.01
C TRP A 45 -12.60 -19.30 22.51
N ASN A 46 -11.51 -18.70 23.02
CA ASN A 46 -11.29 -18.48 24.45
C ASN A 46 -11.54 -17.04 24.88
N LYS A 47 -11.63 -16.11 23.93
CA LYS A 47 -11.79 -14.69 24.19
C LYS A 47 -12.82 -14.09 23.24
N PHE A 48 -13.70 -13.26 23.77
CA PHE A 48 -14.62 -12.50 22.94
C PHE A 48 -13.86 -11.34 22.29
N THR A 49 -13.70 -11.37 20.98
CA THR A 49 -12.88 -10.42 20.22
C THR A 49 -13.76 -9.39 19.53
N ILE A 50 -13.44 -8.12 19.69
CA ILE A 50 -14.17 -6.98 19.14
C ILE A 50 -13.21 -6.15 18.30
N ALA A 51 -13.52 -5.87 17.04
CA ALA A 51 -12.72 -5.04 16.17
C ALA A 51 -13.28 -3.62 16.05
N PHE A 52 -12.40 -2.63 16.12
CA PHE A 52 -12.72 -1.24 15.81
C PHE A 52 -12.29 -0.95 14.37
N TYR A 53 -13.25 -0.81 13.49
CA TYR A 53 -13.13 -0.65 12.06
C TYR A 53 -13.66 0.71 11.62
N GLY A 54 -13.15 1.35 10.61
CA GLY A 54 -13.69 2.63 10.12
C GLY A 54 -12.65 3.53 9.49
N GLU A 55 -13.08 4.74 9.12
CA GLU A 55 -12.27 5.74 8.42
C GLU A 55 -11.00 6.11 9.20
N THR A 56 -9.98 6.58 8.50
CA THR A 56 -8.78 7.16 9.10
C THR A 56 -9.19 8.40 9.91
N ASN A 57 -8.58 8.59 11.07
CA ASN A 57 -8.89 9.69 12.00
C ASN A 57 -10.34 9.73 12.54
N ALA A 58 -11.11 8.66 12.41
CA ALA A 58 -12.43 8.56 13.02
C ALA A 58 -12.38 8.42 14.56
N GLY A 59 -11.20 8.26 15.14
CA GLY A 59 -10.97 8.17 16.58
C GLY A 59 -11.01 6.75 17.15
N LYS A 60 -10.76 5.72 16.35
CA LYS A 60 -10.66 4.32 16.78
C LYS A 60 -9.65 4.15 17.91
N SER A 61 -8.39 4.49 17.66
CA SER A 61 -7.31 4.37 18.65
C SER A 61 -7.56 5.22 19.90
N THR A 62 -8.17 6.41 19.76
CA THR A 62 -8.55 7.24 20.90
C THR A 62 -9.64 6.58 21.75
N THR A 63 -10.63 5.94 21.11
CA THR A 63 -11.68 5.19 21.80
C THR A 63 -11.09 4.00 22.56
N ILE A 64 -10.22 3.25 21.90
CA ILE A 64 -9.55 2.09 22.51
C ILE A 64 -8.64 2.52 23.66
N GLU A 65 -7.86 3.60 23.47
CA GLU A 65 -6.98 4.11 24.54
C GLU A 65 -7.79 4.54 25.77
N THR A 66 -8.93 5.20 25.55
CA THR A 66 -9.86 5.55 26.63
C THR A 66 -10.35 4.30 27.37
N LEU A 67 -10.74 3.27 26.63
CA LEU A 67 -11.17 1.99 27.24
C LEU A 67 -10.04 1.29 27.99
N ARG A 68 -8.81 1.32 27.47
CA ARG A 68 -7.62 0.76 28.15
C ARG A 68 -7.38 1.40 29.51
N ILE A 69 -7.54 2.74 29.56
CA ILE A 69 -7.40 3.48 30.82
C ILE A 69 -8.55 3.16 31.76
N LEU A 70 -9.81 3.30 31.30
CA LEU A 70 -11.00 3.15 32.14
C LEU A 70 -11.17 1.71 32.68
N LEU A 71 -10.83 0.71 31.90
CA LEU A 71 -10.95 -0.70 32.27
C LEU A 71 -9.65 -1.25 32.89
N GLY A 72 -8.61 -0.45 33.01
CA GLY A 72 -7.33 -0.85 33.62
C GLY A 72 -6.68 -2.03 32.87
N GLU A 73 -6.55 -1.95 31.57
CA GLU A 73 -5.91 -2.98 30.75
C GLU A 73 -4.46 -3.25 31.25
N LYS A 74 -4.05 -4.52 31.24
CA LYS A 74 -2.82 -4.94 31.89
C LYS A 74 -1.58 -4.19 31.38
N THR A 75 -1.37 -4.11 30.07
CA THR A 75 -0.18 -3.44 29.49
C THR A 75 -0.24 -1.94 29.76
N LYS A 76 -1.43 -1.36 29.85
CA LYS A 76 -1.62 0.05 30.18
C LYS A 76 -1.26 0.35 31.64
N ARG A 77 -1.65 -0.52 32.58
CA ARG A 77 -1.23 -0.41 33.99
C ARG A 77 0.29 -0.52 34.15
N GLU A 78 0.90 -1.44 33.40
CA GLU A 78 2.37 -1.59 33.39
C GLU A 78 3.04 -0.33 32.80
N ALA A 79 2.49 0.23 31.74
CA ALA A 79 2.96 1.50 31.14
C ALA A 79 2.85 2.66 32.16
N HIS A 80 1.70 2.80 32.83
CA HIS A 80 1.51 3.80 33.88
C HIS A 80 2.52 3.66 35.03
N ALA A 81 2.77 2.44 35.47
CA ALA A 81 3.77 2.18 36.54
C ALA A 81 5.16 2.61 36.07
N ARG A 82 5.55 2.28 34.85
CA ARG A 82 6.83 2.68 34.27
C ARG A 82 6.94 4.19 34.08
N PHE A 83 5.89 4.81 33.53
CA PHE A 83 5.81 6.26 33.38
C PHE A 83 6.05 6.99 34.72
N ARG A 84 5.30 6.61 35.75
CA ARG A 84 5.43 7.21 37.09
C ARG A 84 6.81 6.98 37.71
N SER A 85 7.42 5.81 37.48
CA SER A 85 8.78 5.52 37.93
C SER A 85 9.81 6.46 37.27
N LEU A 86 9.76 6.57 35.93
CA LEU A 86 10.66 7.44 35.16
C LEU A 86 10.41 8.92 35.49
N GLN A 87 9.15 9.33 35.57
CA GLN A 87 8.79 10.69 35.94
C GLN A 87 9.37 11.10 37.31
N LYS A 88 9.31 10.17 38.28
CA LYS A 88 9.91 10.38 39.60
C LYS A 88 11.43 10.37 39.56
N GLU A 89 12.03 9.44 38.81
CA GLU A 89 13.47 9.31 38.64
C GLU A 89 14.10 10.59 38.04
N PHE A 90 13.43 11.13 37.00
CA PHE A 90 13.90 12.34 36.30
C PHE A 90 13.44 13.65 36.96
N GLY A 91 12.58 13.59 37.95
CA GLY A 91 12.02 14.79 38.59
C GLY A 91 11.12 15.64 37.69
N LEU A 92 10.58 15.07 36.62
CA LEU A 92 9.81 15.78 35.59
C LEU A 92 8.35 15.93 36.01
N SER A 93 7.93 17.19 36.21
CA SER A 93 6.51 17.54 36.38
C SER A 93 6.21 18.85 35.65
N ASP A 94 4.94 19.13 35.41
CA ASP A 94 4.51 20.42 34.83
C ASP A 94 5.03 21.60 35.64
N ALA A 95 5.00 21.49 36.99
CA ALA A 95 5.49 22.52 37.89
C ALA A 95 7.01 22.70 37.79
N ALA A 96 7.77 21.60 37.71
CA ALA A 96 9.22 21.67 37.56
C ALA A 96 9.67 22.29 36.24
N LEU A 97 9.01 21.92 35.14
CA LEU A 97 9.32 22.51 33.83
C LEU A 97 8.89 24.00 33.74
N ALA A 98 7.78 24.36 34.37
CA ALA A 98 7.35 25.76 34.45
C ALA A 98 8.32 26.60 35.29
N ALA A 99 8.81 26.05 36.43
CA ALA A 99 9.82 26.69 37.26
C ALA A 99 11.12 26.90 36.48
N LEU A 100 11.62 25.87 35.80
CA LEU A 100 12.83 25.95 34.99
C LEU A 100 12.74 27.01 33.88
N ARG A 101 11.57 27.13 33.19
CA ARG A 101 11.36 28.20 32.22
C ARG A 101 11.38 29.58 32.86
N GLN A 102 10.76 29.73 34.04
CA GLN A 102 10.76 30.99 34.76
C GLN A 102 12.16 31.39 35.19
N ASP A 103 12.98 30.40 35.59
CA ASP A 103 14.38 30.66 35.95
C ASP A 103 15.22 31.04 34.72
N ILE A 104 14.98 30.44 33.56
CA ILE A 104 15.61 30.86 32.29
C ILE A 104 15.21 32.30 31.95
N GLU A 105 13.90 32.66 32.04
CA GLU A 105 13.46 34.04 31.80
C GLU A 105 14.13 35.01 32.74
N ARG A 106 14.26 34.68 34.02
CA ARG A 106 14.98 35.50 35.01
C ARG A 106 16.46 35.64 34.69
N ALA A 107 17.11 34.55 34.30
CA ALA A 107 18.50 34.59 33.90
C ALA A 107 18.75 35.42 32.64
N GLN A 108 17.84 35.29 31.64
CA GLN A 108 17.87 36.14 30.43
C GLN A 108 17.73 37.64 30.77
N ALA A 109 16.80 37.99 31.66
CA ALA A 109 16.64 39.34 32.13
C ALA A 109 17.88 39.84 32.88
N HIS A 110 18.52 38.97 33.69
CA HIS A 110 19.75 39.31 34.39
C HIS A 110 20.90 39.56 33.41
N VAL A 111 21.11 38.72 32.42
CA VAL A 111 22.12 38.92 31.35
C VAL A 111 21.91 40.23 30.64
N ALA A 112 20.63 40.52 30.24
CA ALA A 112 20.32 41.81 29.60
C ALA A 112 20.63 43.02 30.49
N THR A 113 20.34 42.93 31.78
CA THR A 113 20.60 44.02 32.74
C THR A 113 22.12 44.18 32.94
N SER A 114 22.87 43.11 33.13
CA SER A 114 24.35 43.13 33.29
C SER A 114 25.01 43.68 32.00
N GLN A 115 24.53 43.28 30.82
CA GLN A 115 25.02 43.80 29.54
C GLN A 115 24.78 45.33 29.43
N THR A 116 23.58 45.81 29.74
CA THR A 116 23.24 47.22 29.70
C THR A 116 24.13 48.01 30.65
N ARG A 117 24.36 47.48 31.88
CA ARG A 117 25.23 48.10 32.86
C ARG A 117 26.69 48.13 32.39
N ALA A 118 27.21 47.07 31.83
CA ALA A 118 28.55 47.03 31.25
C ALA A 118 28.73 48.05 30.13
N ASP A 119 27.72 48.19 29.23
CA ASP A 119 27.73 49.14 28.12
C ASP A 119 27.71 50.61 28.67
N GLU A 120 26.85 50.88 29.66
CA GLU A 120 26.79 52.21 30.31
C GLU A 120 28.12 52.53 31.02
N ASN A 121 28.72 51.57 31.73
CA ASN A 121 30.01 51.70 32.36
C ASN A 121 31.11 51.95 31.32
N ALA A 122 31.11 51.22 30.19
CA ALA A 122 32.05 51.41 29.11
C ALA A 122 32.00 52.87 28.53
N VAL A 123 30.79 53.38 28.32
CA VAL A 123 30.58 54.76 27.86
C VAL A 123 31.11 55.77 28.87
N ARG A 124 30.85 55.55 30.18
CA ARG A 124 31.36 56.38 31.27
C ARG A 124 32.89 56.36 31.37
N ARG A 125 33.51 55.18 31.26
CA ARG A 125 34.97 55.02 31.25
C ARG A 125 35.60 55.75 30.05
N ASP A 126 35.05 55.58 28.86
CA ASP A 126 35.55 56.26 27.66
C ASP A 126 35.44 57.82 27.78
N ALA A 127 34.35 58.29 28.36
CA ALA A 127 34.20 59.74 28.64
C ALA A 127 35.24 60.27 29.64
N ALA A 128 35.46 59.54 30.75
CA ALA A 128 36.43 59.91 31.74
C ALA A 128 37.87 59.84 31.21
N ARG A 129 38.21 58.84 30.41
CA ARG A 129 39.52 58.76 29.74
C ARG A 129 39.75 59.96 28.80
N LYS A 130 38.78 60.29 27.97
CA LYS A 130 38.82 61.46 27.04
C LYS A 130 38.96 62.77 27.78
N GLU A 131 38.37 62.89 28.97
CA GLU A 131 38.50 64.07 29.84
C GLU A 131 39.95 64.17 30.38
N CYS A 132 40.50 63.09 30.93
CA CYS A 132 41.89 63.04 31.38
C CYS A 132 42.89 63.32 30.22
N GLU A 133 42.68 62.76 29.07
CA GLU A 133 43.51 63.01 27.87
C GLU A 133 43.47 64.49 27.45
N ARG A 134 42.29 65.14 27.48
CA ARG A 134 42.14 66.55 27.19
C ARG A 134 42.87 67.43 28.21
N GLU A 135 42.76 67.07 29.52
CA GLU A 135 43.44 67.78 30.61
C GLU A 135 44.99 67.73 30.42
N VAL A 136 45.51 66.54 30.14
CA VAL A 136 46.94 66.32 29.86
C VAL A 136 47.38 67.09 28.61
N LEU A 137 46.63 67.03 27.50
CA LEU A 137 46.95 67.74 26.27
C LEU A 137 46.95 69.25 26.46
N ALA A 138 45.92 69.83 27.15
CA ALA A 138 45.84 71.25 27.45
C ALA A 138 47.00 71.75 28.30
N LEU A 139 47.45 70.95 29.27
CA LEU A 139 48.63 71.27 30.09
C LEU A 139 49.93 71.21 29.29
N ARG A 140 50.08 70.22 28.37
CA ARG A 140 51.21 70.14 27.44
C ARG A 140 51.27 71.38 26.52
N GLU A 141 50.17 71.75 25.93
CA GLU A 141 50.08 72.92 25.05
C GLU A 141 50.46 74.18 25.81
N LYS A 142 49.94 74.40 27.05
CA LYS A 142 50.31 75.52 27.90
C LYS A 142 51.82 75.50 28.24
N ILE A 143 52.42 74.43 28.52
CA ILE A 143 53.86 74.28 28.76
C ILE A 143 54.67 74.62 27.51
N ASP A 144 54.24 74.10 26.35
CA ASP A 144 54.91 74.36 25.10
C ASP A 144 54.72 75.85 24.65
N GLU A 145 53.59 76.45 24.86
CA GLU A 145 53.38 77.90 24.64
C GLU A 145 54.29 78.74 25.52
N LYS A 146 54.34 78.41 26.80
CA LYS A 146 55.26 79.12 27.76
C LYS A 146 56.67 78.91 27.36
N LYS A 147 57.11 77.75 26.98
CA LYS A 147 58.48 77.47 26.54
C LYS A 147 58.79 78.18 25.21
N ARG A 148 57.82 78.37 24.31
CA ARG A 148 58.01 79.05 23.03
C ARG A 148 58.05 80.57 23.22
N SER A 149 57.21 81.15 24.08
CA SER A 149 57.16 82.57 24.38
C SER A 149 58.22 83.10 25.40
N ALA A 150 58.97 82.21 26.05
CA ALA A 150 59.93 82.60 27.02
C ALA A 150 61.20 83.28 26.41
N SER A 151 61.63 84.44 27.04
CA SER A 151 62.86 85.16 26.66
C SER A 151 64.10 84.25 26.97
N TRP A 152 65.22 84.52 26.37
CA TRP A 152 66.49 83.78 26.54
C TRP A 152 66.83 83.55 28.04
N TRP A 153 66.67 84.58 28.86
CA TRP A 153 66.94 84.40 30.34
C TRP A 153 65.86 83.55 31.03
N GLN A 154 64.62 83.57 30.60
CA GLN A 154 63.60 82.68 31.16
C GLN A 154 63.78 81.23 30.70
N LYS A 155 64.30 81.01 29.53
CA LYS A 155 64.65 79.59 29.08
C LYS A 155 65.75 78.99 29.98
N ILE A 156 66.76 79.76 30.38
CA ILE A 156 67.81 79.28 31.32
C ILE A 156 67.17 79.01 32.68
N MET A 157 66.30 79.88 33.17
CA MET A 157 65.63 79.75 34.47
C MET A 157 64.72 78.51 34.46
N HIS A 158 64.06 78.18 33.35
CA HIS A 158 63.22 76.97 33.16
C HIS A 158 64.04 75.71 33.12
N LEU A 159 65.30 75.73 32.77
CA LEU A 159 66.24 74.60 32.87
C LEU A 159 66.63 74.33 34.31
N LEU A 160 66.73 75.34 35.14
CA LEU A 160 67.13 75.26 36.55
C LEU A 160 65.98 75.06 37.55
N ARG A 161 64.71 75.46 37.12
CA ARG A 161 63.56 75.41 38.01
C ARG A 161 62.36 74.90 37.14
N LYS A 162 61.80 73.80 37.48
CA LYS A 162 60.63 73.23 36.77
C LYS A 162 59.50 74.23 36.80
N LEU A 163 58.80 74.35 35.70
CA LEU A 163 57.55 75.16 35.59
C LEU A 163 56.49 74.55 36.52
N PRO A 164 55.69 75.41 37.22
CA PRO A 164 54.57 74.86 38.03
C PRO A 164 53.58 74.00 37.23
N GLU A 165 53.46 74.32 35.95
CA GLU A 165 52.59 73.49 35.02
C GLU A 165 53.21 72.16 34.74
N GLU A 166 54.51 71.94 34.83
CA GLU A 166 55.16 70.64 34.71
C GLU A 166 54.82 69.72 35.89
N ALA A 167 54.69 70.33 37.08
CA ALA A 167 54.21 69.60 38.23
C ALA A 167 52.78 69.19 38.16
N LEU A 168 51.92 70.14 37.62
CA LEU A 168 50.52 69.86 37.31
C LEU A 168 50.35 68.77 36.19
N LEU A 169 51.20 68.85 35.18
CA LEU A 169 51.21 67.78 34.15
C LEU A 169 51.58 66.45 34.70
N SER A 170 52.62 66.37 35.62
CA SER A 170 52.98 65.12 36.25
C SER A 170 51.82 64.56 37.10
N GLN A 171 51.13 65.45 37.86
CA GLN A 171 49.94 65.07 38.64
C GLN A 171 48.76 64.61 37.73
N ALA A 172 48.51 65.35 36.64
CA ALA A 172 47.42 64.98 35.64
C ALA A 172 47.79 63.65 34.99
N THR A 173 49.03 63.41 34.60
CA THR A 173 49.49 62.15 34.01
C THR A 173 49.38 61.00 34.98
N GLN A 174 49.72 61.21 36.25
CA GLN A 174 49.57 60.20 37.33
C GLN A 174 48.11 59.91 37.55
N LYS A 175 47.26 60.92 37.65
CA LYS A 175 45.79 60.81 37.77
C LYS A 175 45.20 60.07 36.58
N ALA A 176 45.68 60.32 35.35
CA ALA A 176 45.22 59.57 34.15
C ALA A 176 45.60 58.09 34.24
N GLY A 177 46.82 57.75 34.71
CA GLY A 177 47.26 56.41 34.95
C GLY A 177 46.46 55.69 36.06
N ASP A 178 46.14 56.37 37.13
CA ASP A 178 45.38 55.85 38.28
C ASP A 178 43.91 55.58 37.81
N VAL A 179 43.33 56.49 36.98
CA VAL A 179 42.00 56.29 36.37
C VAL A 179 42.02 55.15 35.38
N GLU A 180 43.08 54.98 34.57
CA GLU A 180 43.16 53.89 33.60
C GLU A 180 43.27 52.52 34.29
N SER A 181 44.06 52.41 35.38
CA SER A 181 44.14 51.17 36.15
C SER A 181 42.83 50.82 36.85
N MET A 182 42.16 51.81 37.45
CA MET A 182 40.85 51.61 38.07
C MET A 182 39.78 51.21 37.04
N HIS A 183 39.80 51.82 35.85
CA HIS A 183 38.88 51.45 34.76
C HIS A 183 39.17 50.03 34.20
N ALA A 184 40.44 49.60 34.20
CA ALA A 184 40.80 48.23 33.80
C ALA A 184 40.24 47.23 34.81
N GLU A 185 40.33 47.51 36.11
CA GLU A 185 39.74 46.65 37.15
C GLU A 185 38.23 46.61 37.10
N GLU A 186 37.55 47.79 36.85
CA GLU A 186 36.11 47.87 36.66
C GLU A 186 35.68 47.10 35.39
N GLN A 187 36.43 47.16 34.29
CA GLN A 187 36.13 46.42 33.06
C GLN A 187 36.21 44.90 33.29
N VAL A 188 37.24 44.41 33.93
CA VAL A 188 37.37 42.99 34.28
C VAL A 188 36.18 42.55 35.13
N SER A 189 35.80 43.39 36.13
CA SER A 189 34.65 43.06 36.98
C SER A 189 33.31 43.04 36.22
N ASP A 190 33.09 43.96 35.28
CA ASP A 190 31.89 43.97 34.41
C ASP A 190 31.87 42.72 33.47
N GLU A 191 33.06 42.36 32.91
CA GLU A 191 33.23 41.18 32.04
C GLU A 191 33.01 39.87 32.81
N ASP A 192 33.56 39.77 34.03
CA ASP A 192 33.38 38.62 34.93
C ASP A 192 31.91 38.43 35.32
N GLU A 193 31.21 39.54 35.72
CA GLU A 193 29.80 39.50 36.09
C GLU A 193 28.94 39.03 34.90
N LEU A 194 29.22 39.56 33.71
CA LEU A 194 28.51 39.18 32.48
C LEU A 194 28.79 37.71 32.08
N THR A 195 30.02 37.28 32.25
CA THR A 195 30.40 35.88 31.96
C THR A 195 29.70 34.91 32.92
N ILE A 196 29.68 35.19 34.20
CA ILE A 196 28.95 34.36 35.19
C ILE A 196 27.45 34.35 34.89
N ALA A 197 26.88 35.50 34.53
CA ALA A 197 25.47 35.54 34.17
C ALA A 197 25.12 34.73 32.90
N ARG A 198 26.00 34.74 31.90
CA ARG A 198 25.85 33.92 30.66
C ARG A 198 26.03 32.44 30.91
N GLU A 199 27.03 32.07 31.71
CA GLU A 199 27.25 30.66 32.10
C GLU A 199 26.04 30.12 32.86
N SER A 200 25.52 30.88 33.82
CA SER A 200 24.31 30.49 34.56
C SER A 200 23.08 30.33 33.65
N LEU A 201 22.93 31.22 32.67
CA LEU A 201 21.87 31.08 31.66
C LEU A 201 22.07 29.84 30.81
N GLN A 202 23.29 29.57 30.34
CA GLN A 202 23.62 28.39 29.54
C GLN A 202 23.35 27.10 30.31
N ASP A 203 23.73 27.02 31.56
CA ASP A 203 23.49 25.87 32.44
C ASP A 203 21.98 25.58 32.58
N LEU A 204 21.16 26.62 32.73
CA LEU A 204 19.70 26.47 32.80
C LEU A 204 19.07 26.04 31.44
N VAL A 205 19.61 26.55 30.35
CA VAL A 205 19.19 26.16 28.99
C VAL A 205 19.56 24.68 28.73
N ASP A 206 20.75 24.27 29.12
CA ASP A 206 21.20 22.88 28.99
C ASP A 206 20.35 21.94 29.86
N GLN A 207 20.06 22.31 31.10
CA GLN A 207 19.13 21.59 31.96
C GLN A 207 17.74 21.45 31.34
N HIS A 208 17.26 22.50 30.71
CA HIS A 208 15.97 22.47 30.03
C HIS A 208 16.01 21.56 28.78
N ALA A 209 17.07 21.58 27.99
CA ALA A 209 17.28 20.69 26.87
C ALA A 209 17.34 19.22 27.30
N ASP A 210 18.07 18.93 28.38
CA ASP A 210 18.14 17.60 28.99
C ASP A 210 16.76 17.13 29.50
N ALA A 211 15.99 18.02 30.13
CA ALA A 211 14.65 17.75 30.59
C ALA A 211 13.72 17.41 29.41
N LEU A 212 13.79 18.16 28.29
CA LEU A 212 13.03 17.88 27.08
C LEU A 212 13.42 16.54 26.45
N ALA A 213 14.73 16.22 26.39
CA ALA A 213 15.19 14.93 25.88
C ALA A 213 14.65 13.76 26.73
N ARG A 214 14.60 13.92 28.06
CA ARG A 214 14.03 12.91 28.96
C ARG A 214 12.49 12.79 28.85
N LEU A 215 11.78 13.84 28.41
CA LEU A 215 10.34 13.72 28.10
C LEU A 215 10.08 12.75 26.95
N ASP A 216 10.99 12.67 25.97
CA ASP A 216 10.89 11.70 24.88
C ASP A 216 11.00 10.25 25.38
N GLU A 217 11.75 10.01 26.47
CA GLU A 217 11.81 8.70 27.10
C GLU A 217 10.52 8.32 27.85
N LEU A 218 9.73 9.30 28.29
CA LEU A 218 8.43 9.07 28.92
C LEU A 218 7.33 8.80 27.88
N ALA A 219 7.46 9.36 26.68
CA ALA A 219 6.42 9.35 25.65
C ALA A 219 5.89 7.94 25.31
N PRO A 220 6.70 6.88 25.18
CA PRO A 220 6.23 5.51 24.87
C PRO A 220 5.30 4.92 25.95
N PHE A 221 5.40 5.41 27.19
CA PHE A 221 4.59 4.92 28.33
C PHE A 221 3.43 5.85 28.66
N ALA A 222 3.32 6.98 27.99
CA ALA A 222 2.31 7.99 28.24
C ALA A 222 0.93 7.56 27.72
N ASP A 223 -0.11 8.21 28.26
CA ASP A 223 -1.43 8.14 27.71
C ASP A 223 -1.49 8.88 26.36
N GLY A 224 -2.13 8.25 25.39
CA GLY A 224 -2.24 8.77 24.05
C GLY A 224 -1.09 8.38 23.11
N TYR A 225 -0.12 7.59 23.55
CA TYR A 225 0.97 7.12 22.67
C TYR A 225 0.47 6.38 21.42
N ILE A 226 -0.59 5.59 21.57
CA ILE A 226 -1.22 4.90 20.44
C ILE A 226 -2.17 5.80 19.61
N VAL A 227 -2.46 6.99 20.09
CA VAL A 227 -3.33 7.94 19.40
C VAL A 227 -2.51 8.68 18.35
N GLY A 228 -2.78 8.42 17.08
CA GLY A 228 -2.05 9.03 15.97
C GLY A 228 -2.15 10.55 15.96
N THR A 229 -1.08 11.19 15.51
CA THR A 229 -0.98 12.65 15.35
C THR A 229 -1.75 13.19 14.14
N GLY A 230 -2.66 12.38 13.54
CA GLY A 230 -3.42 12.73 12.34
C GLY A 230 -2.75 12.35 11.02
N ARG A 231 -1.59 11.68 11.06
CA ARG A 231 -0.96 11.12 9.86
C ARG A 231 -1.61 9.79 9.49
N SER A 232 -1.83 9.55 8.19
CA SER A 232 -2.52 8.35 7.67
C SER A 232 -1.81 7.03 7.95
N ASP A 233 -0.54 7.06 8.28
CA ASP A 233 0.33 5.88 8.35
C ASP A 233 0.65 5.43 9.78
N PHE A 234 -0.04 5.97 10.79
CA PHE A 234 0.32 5.70 12.18
C PHE A 234 -0.03 4.26 12.61
N THR A 235 -1.14 3.71 12.15
CA THR A 235 -1.58 2.34 12.46
C THR A 235 -1.50 1.51 11.18
N ARG A 236 -0.36 0.83 10.95
CA ARG A 236 -0.18 -0.07 9.79
C ARG A 236 -0.60 -1.51 10.12
N ASP A 237 -0.37 -1.94 11.35
CA ASP A 237 -0.69 -3.26 11.84
C ASP A 237 -1.83 -3.22 12.86
N THR A 238 -2.59 -4.31 12.94
CA THR A 238 -3.65 -4.46 13.94
C THR A 238 -3.05 -4.65 15.33
N ALA A 239 -3.32 -3.71 16.23
CA ALA A 239 -2.94 -3.83 17.64
C ALA A 239 -4.03 -4.56 18.43
N GLN A 240 -3.61 -5.36 19.43
CA GLN A 240 -4.49 -6.22 20.25
C GLN A 240 -4.37 -5.86 21.73
N TYR A 241 -5.50 -5.68 22.40
CA TYR A 241 -5.55 -5.36 23.82
C TYR A 241 -6.51 -6.30 24.54
N THR A 242 -6.03 -6.98 25.58
CA THR A 242 -6.83 -7.96 26.34
C THR A 242 -7.33 -7.38 27.65
N PHE A 243 -8.61 -7.58 27.90
CA PHE A 243 -9.34 -7.10 29.07
C PHE A 243 -10.00 -8.26 29.81
N GLU A 244 -10.35 -8.00 31.05
CA GLU A 244 -11.13 -8.92 31.85
C GLU A 244 -12.34 -8.16 32.47
N ALA A 245 -13.55 -8.70 32.31
CA ALA A 245 -14.76 -8.21 32.94
C ALA A 245 -15.56 -9.39 33.45
N ASP A 246 -15.96 -9.38 34.71
CA ASP A 246 -16.75 -10.44 35.39
C ASP A 246 -16.15 -11.85 35.20
N GLY A 247 -14.81 -11.97 35.22
CA GLY A 247 -14.07 -13.22 34.98
C GLY A 247 -14.06 -13.71 33.53
N GLN A 248 -14.57 -12.92 32.60
CA GLN A 248 -14.55 -13.20 31.16
C GLN A 248 -13.47 -12.40 30.48
N LEU A 249 -12.64 -13.07 29.71
CA LEU A 249 -11.61 -12.42 28.88
C LEU A 249 -12.22 -11.95 27.56
N PHE A 250 -11.97 -10.69 27.23
CA PHE A 250 -12.29 -10.13 25.93
C PHE A 250 -11.11 -9.34 25.35
N GLU A 251 -11.12 -9.13 24.06
CA GLU A 251 -10.03 -8.52 23.31
C GLU A 251 -10.55 -7.44 22.37
N LEU A 252 -9.89 -6.29 22.37
CA LEU A 252 -10.13 -5.22 21.42
C LEU A 252 -9.02 -5.19 20.37
N LEU A 253 -9.40 -5.09 19.12
CA LEU A 253 -8.50 -4.95 17.97
C LEU A 253 -8.59 -3.53 17.43
N ASP A 254 -7.47 -2.83 17.41
CA ASP A 254 -7.33 -1.54 16.71
C ASP A 254 -6.94 -1.81 15.27
N VAL A 255 -7.89 -1.65 14.36
CA VAL A 255 -7.73 -1.96 12.95
C VAL A 255 -7.30 -0.71 12.20
N PRO A 256 -6.36 -0.80 11.24
CA PRO A 256 -5.99 0.31 10.36
C PRO A 256 -7.19 0.99 9.69
N GLY A 257 -7.02 2.24 9.27
CA GLY A 257 -8.08 2.96 8.55
C GLY A 257 -8.37 2.36 7.17
N ILE A 258 -9.66 2.32 6.81
CA ILE A 258 -10.15 1.69 5.56
C ILE A 258 -9.76 2.42 4.27
N GLU A 259 -9.12 3.58 4.38
CA GLU A 259 -8.66 4.38 3.25
C GLU A 259 -7.26 3.98 2.77
N GLY A 260 -6.58 3.10 3.51
CA GLY A 260 -5.28 2.54 3.13
C GLY A 260 -5.38 1.76 1.82
N LYS A 261 -4.47 2.06 0.88
CA LYS A 261 -4.41 1.41 -0.45
C LYS A 261 -3.36 0.28 -0.51
N GLU A 262 -2.53 0.14 0.49
CA GLU A 262 -1.49 -0.88 0.55
C GLU A 262 -2.11 -2.26 0.80
N THR A 263 -1.67 -3.26 0.06
CA THR A 263 -2.19 -4.65 0.15
C THR A 263 -2.05 -5.22 1.56
N ASP A 264 -0.96 -4.90 2.25
CA ASP A 264 -0.70 -5.39 3.61
C ASP A 264 -1.70 -4.81 4.63
N VAL A 265 -2.09 -3.56 4.46
CA VAL A 265 -3.14 -2.92 5.28
C VAL A 265 -4.48 -3.59 5.07
N ILE A 266 -4.83 -3.91 3.83
CA ILE A 266 -6.07 -4.62 3.50
C ILE A 266 -6.07 -6.01 4.16
N ASN A 267 -4.97 -6.74 4.06
CA ASN A 267 -4.84 -8.07 4.66
C ASN A 267 -4.94 -8.01 6.20
N SER A 268 -4.34 -6.99 6.82
CA SER A 268 -4.44 -6.75 8.27
C SER A 268 -5.89 -6.48 8.68
N ILE A 269 -6.61 -5.65 7.92
CA ILE A 269 -8.04 -5.37 8.14
C ILE A 269 -8.87 -6.66 8.05
N LEU A 270 -8.67 -7.43 6.99
CA LEU A 270 -9.41 -8.67 6.77
C LEU A 270 -9.16 -9.70 7.87
N GLY A 271 -7.90 -9.89 8.26
CA GLY A 271 -7.53 -10.78 9.36
C GLY A 271 -8.16 -10.39 10.69
N ALA A 272 -8.15 -9.10 11.01
CA ALA A 272 -8.79 -8.58 12.24
C ALA A 272 -10.30 -8.78 12.24
N VAL A 273 -10.97 -8.48 11.11
CA VAL A 273 -12.41 -8.70 10.97
C VAL A 273 -12.75 -10.19 11.06
N GLN A 274 -11.96 -11.05 10.44
CA GLN A 274 -12.14 -12.51 10.55
C GLN A 274 -11.97 -13.03 11.98
N ALA A 275 -11.05 -12.46 12.74
CA ALA A 275 -10.86 -12.81 14.15
C ALA A 275 -11.99 -12.30 15.05
N ALA A 276 -12.63 -11.18 14.70
CA ALA A 276 -13.63 -10.52 15.55
C ALA A 276 -14.98 -11.27 15.61
N HIS A 277 -15.62 -11.21 16.75
CA HIS A 277 -16.99 -11.70 17.01
C HIS A 277 -18.03 -10.58 16.91
N ALA A 278 -17.59 -9.35 17.19
CA ALA A 278 -18.35 -8.12 16.96
C ALA A 278 -17.44 -7.05 16.36
N VAL A 279 -18.02 -6.15 15.57
CA VAL A 279 -17.28 -5.04 14.95
C VAL A 279 -17.98 -3.73 15.26
N PHE A 280 -17.20 -2.74 15.68
CA PHE A 280 -17.62 -1.36 15.77
C PHE A 280 -17.12 -0.58 14.54
N TYR A 281 -18.04 -0.17 13.68
CA TYR A 281 -17.74 0.80 12.61
C TYR A 281 -17.69 2.20 13.21
N VAL A 282 -16.53 2.80 13.27
CA VAL A 282 -16.31 4.13 13.86
C VAL A 282 -16.27 5.19 12.76
N THR A 283 -17.12 6.19 12.86
CA THR A 283 -17.17 7.35 11.98
C THR A 283 -17.20 8.65 12.76
N GLY A 284 -16.55 9.68 12.23
CA GLY A 284 -16.64 11.06 12.76
C GLY A 284 -17.78 11.88 12.15
N LYS A 285 -18.58 11.29 11.25
CA LYS A 285 -19.63 11.98 10.50
C LYS A 285 -21.00 11.47 10.92
N ALA A 286 -21.92 12.39 11.25
CA ALA A 286 -23.33 12.10 11.44
C ALA A 286 -24.01 12.06 10.06
N ALA A 287 -23.63 11.09 9.24
CA ALA A 287 -24.13 10.91 7.88
C ALA A 287 -23.90 9.46 7.42
N PRO A 288 -24.67 8.95 6.46
CA PRO A 288 -24.41 7.66 5.82
C PRO A 288 -22.99 7.56 5.27
N PRO A 289 -22.37 6.37 5.24
CA PRO A 289 -21.13 6.14 4.56
C PRO A 289 -21.25 6.49 3.08
N GLN A 290 -20.17 7.07 2.51
CA GLN A 290 -20.15 7.46 1.11
C GLN A 290 -20.22 6.23 0.20
N THR A 291 -21.07 6.31 -0.82
CA THR A 291 -21.07 5.36 -1.95
C THR A 291 -19.95 5.71 -2.92
N GLY A 292 -19.39 4.70 -3.58
CA GLY A 292 -18.39 4.88 -4.64
C GLY A 292 -19.00 5.48 -5.89
N ASP A 293 -18.12 6.00 -6.73
CA ASP A 293 -18.39 6.45 -8.08
C ASP A 293 -17.72 5.53 -9.11
N GLU A 294 -17.75 5.92 -10.39
CA GLU A 294 -17.16 5.14 -11.50
C GLU A 294 -15.64 4.94 -11.32
N ASP A 295 -14.97 5.78 -10.54
CA ASP A 295 -13.51 5.74 -10.32
C ASP A 295 -13.06 4.95 -9.10
N GLY A 296 -13.97 4.52 -8.21
CA GLY A 296 -13.56 3.74 -7.03
C GLY A 296 -14.66 3.30 -6.07
N GLN A 297 -14.31 2.30 -5.25
CA GLN A 297 -15.19 1.81 -4.18
C GLN A 297 -15.29 2.81 -3.04
N GLY A 298 -16.51 3.21 -2.71
CA GLY A 298 -16.80 4.02 -1.55
C GLY A 298 -16.69 3.26 -0.22
N THR A 299 -16.90 4.00 0.84
CA THR A 299 -16.88 3.44 2.21
C THR A 299 -17.98 2.39 2.42
N LEU A 300 -19.15 2.59 1.81
CA LEU A 300 -20.29 1.68 1.95
C LEU A 300 -20.01 0.32 1.33
N GLU A 301 -19.40 0.30 0.12
CA GLU A 301 -19.00 -0.92 -0.57
C GLU A 301 -17.93 -1.68 0.20
N LYS A 302 -16.97 -0.95 0.79
CA LYS A 302 -15.94 -1.54 1.66
C LYS A 302 -16.56 -2.15 2.92
N ILE A 303 -17.48 -1.46 3.59
CA ILE A 303 -18.22 -1.97 4.74
C ILE A 303 -18.95 -3.26 4.36
N ARG A 304 -19.68 -3.25 3.24
CA ARG A 304 -20.38 -4.41 2.72
C ARG A 304 -19.44 -5.58 2.45
N ALA A 305 -18.32 -5.30 1.77
CA ALA A 305 -17.32 -6.31 1.42
C ALA A 305 -16.62 -6.90 2.65
N HIS A 306 -16.30 -6.09 3.66
CA HIS A 306 -15.53 -6.52 4.82
C HIS A 306 -16.41 -7.08 5.94
N LEU A 307 -17.61 -6.54 6.16
CA LEU A 307 -18.45 -6.85 7.31
C LEU A 307 -19.71 -7.64 6.94
N GLY A 308 -20.03 -7.77 5.63
CA GLY A 308 -21.31 -8.31 5.16
C GLY A 308 -21.66 -9.72 5.64
N ASP A 309 -20.68 -10.54 6.00
CA ASP A 309 -20.93 -11.98 6.13
C ASP A 309 -20.91 -12.56 7.53
N HIS A 310 -20.32 -11.90 8.57
CA HIS A 310 -19.84 -12.73 9.65
C HIS A 310 -20.14 -12.31 11.07
N THR A 311 -20.42 -11.04 11.37
CA THR A 311 -20.30 -10.53 12.72
C THR A 311 -21.45 -9.64 13.10
N GLU A 312 -21.65 -9.53 14.39
CA GLU A 312 -22.48 -8.50 14.97
C GLU A 312 -21.82 -7.14 14.74
N VAL A 313 -22.51 -6.22 14.07
CA VAL A 313 -21.95 -4.91 13.68
C VAL A 313 -22.72 -3.80 14.39
N TRP A 314 -21.96 -2.88 14.98
CA TRP A 314 -22.46 -1.64 15.57
C TRP A 314 -21.82 -0.45 14.87
N ALA A 315 -22.50 0.66 14.75
CA ALA A 315 -21.88 1.92 14.39
C ALA A 315 -21.53 2.72 15.65
N ILE A 316 -20.40 3.44 15.59
CA ILE A 316 -20.04 4.45 16.59
C ILE A 316 -19.93 5.80 15.87
N TYR A 317 -20.82 6.71 16.19
CA TYR A 317 -20.65 8.11 15.84
C TYR A 317 -19.75 8.78 16.89
N ASN A 318 -18.49 9.01 16.54
CA ASN A 318 -17.53 9.68 17.40
C ASN A 318 -17.56 11.20 17.14
N LYS A 319 -18.33 11.93 17.91
CA LYS A 319 -18.45 13.39 17.79
C LYS A 319 -17.13 14.07 18.17
N ARG A 320 -16.59 14.87 17.26
CA ARG A 320 -15.37 15.62 17.53
C ARG A 320 -15.65 16.84 18.41
N ILE A 321 -15.17 16.83 19.65
CA ILE A 321 -15.29 17.90 20.63
C ILE A 321 -13.90 18.31 21.09
N THR A 322 -13.50 19.56 20.80
CA THR A 322 -12.18 20.12 21.11
C THR A 322 -12.21 21.16 22.25
N ASN A 323 -13.39 21.55 22.70
CA ASN A 323 -13.58 22.46 23.84
C ASN A 323 -14.75 21.99 24.72
N PRO A 324 -14.83 22.38 26.00
CA PRO A 324 -15.83 21.85 26.95
C PRO A 324 -17.27 22.34 26.69
N ILE A 325 -17.49 23.45 25.97
CA ILE A 325 -18.83 24.07 25.80
C ILE A 325 -19.89 23.09 25.27
N PRO A 326 -19.62 22.24 24.24
CA PRO A 326 -20.62 21.28 23.77
C PRO A 326 -21.02 20.25 24.82
N LEU A 327 -20.14 19.92 25.78
CA LEU A 327 -20.45 18.98 26.88
C LEU A 327 -21.23 19.60 28.02
N GLU A 328 -21.32 20.94 28.10
CA GLU A 328 -22.20 21.61 29.07
C GLU A 328 -23.69 21.41 28.74
N LYS A 329 -24.01 21.06 27.48
CA LYS A 329 -25.39 20.77 27.04
C LYS A 329 -25.89 19.47 27.65
N ALA A 330 -27.24 19.36 27.73
CA ALA A 330 -27.90 18.17 28.27
C ALA A 330 -27.65 16.93 27.43
N GLU A 331 -27.54 17.10 26.11
CA GLU A 331 -27.38 15.99 25.18
C GLU A 331 -26.12 16.17 24.33
N LEU A 332 -25.44 15.06 24.11
CA LEU A 332 -24.22 15.00 23.28
C LEU A 332 -24.54 15.30 21.81
N VAL A 333 -25.66 14.78 21.32
CA VAL A 333 -26.07 14.84 19.91
C VAL A 333 -27.08 15.98 19.72
N SER A 334 -26.84 16.85 18.76
CA SER A 334 -27.78 17.91 18.37
C SER A 334 -28.91 17.35 17.48
N ASP A 335 -30.00 18.10 17.33
CA ASP A 335 -31.14 17.68 16.49
C ASP A 335 -30.76 17.45 15.03
N GLY A 336 -29.88 18.30 14.47
CA GLY A 336 -29.37 18.12 13.12
C GLY A 336 -28.52 16.84 12.95
N GLU A 337 -27.69 16.51 13.94
CA GLU A 337 -26.90 15.28 13.94
C GLU A 337 -27.79 14.03 14.13
N ARG A 338 -28.91 14.13 14.86
CA ARG A 338 -29.86 13.01 15.02
C ARG A 338 -30.44 12.57 13.67
N GLY A 339 -30.79 13.51 12.81
CA GLY A 339 -31.26 13.18 11.45
C GLY A 339 -30.20 12.43 10.63
N GLY A 340 -28.95 12.86 10.73
CA GLY A 340 -27.83 12.19 10.05
C GLY A 340 -27.52 10.80 10.62
N ILE A 341 -27.60 10.63 11.96
CA ILE A 341 -27.44 9.32 12.61
C ILE A 341 -28.57 8.36 12.21
N HIS A 342 -29.79 8.86 12.09
CA HIS A 342 -30.93 8.06 11.64
C HIS A 342 -30.72 7.56 10.21
N ALA A 343 -30.26 8.44 9.30
CA ALA A 343 -29.93 8.05 7.94
C ALA A 343 -28.75 7.05 7.88
N LEU A 344 -27.74 7.21 8.76
CA LEU A 344 -26.67 6.24 8.93
C LEU A 344 -27.24 4.86 9.36
N ASP A 345 -28.13 4.84 10.36
CA ASP A 345 -28.77 3.62 10.85
C ASP A 345 -29.57 2.90 9.77
N GLU A 346 -30.36 3.64 8.98
CA GLU A 346 -31.13 3.09 7.86
C GLU A 346 -30.20 2.49 6.81
N THR A 347 -29.21 3.23 6.35
CA THR A 347 -28.25 2.75 5.34
C THR A 347 -27.47 1.52 5.81
N MET A 348 -27.01 1.50 7.06
CA MET A 348 -26.30 0.36 7.62
C MET A 348 -27.22 -0.86 7.77
N ARG A 349 -28.49 -0.65 8.11
CA ARG A 349 -29.49 -1.71 8.23
C ARG A 349 -29.87 -2.31 6.88
N GLU A 350 -30.01 -1.47 5.87
CA GLU A 350 -30.21 -1.92 4.50
C GLU A 350 -29.00 -2.72 3.97
N THR A 351 -27.79 -2.27 4.32
CA THR A 351 -26.55 -2.88 3.83
C THR A 351 -26.21 -4.21 4.53
N LEU A 352 -26.39 -4.29 5.84
CA LEU A 352 -25.93 -5.40 6.68
C LEU A 352 -27.08 -6.28 7.23
N GLY A 353 -28.33 -5.85 7.06
CA GLY A 353 -29.52 -6.58 7.52
C GLY A 353 -29.54 -6.80 9.04
N ASP A 354 -29.92 -8.00 9.46
CA ASP A 354 -30.07 -8.39 10.87
C ASP A 354 -28.76 -8.42 11.66
N LYS A 355 -27.61 -8.27 10.99
CA LYS A 355 -26.29 -8.21 11.64
C LYS A 355 -26.01 -6.85 12.24
N TYR A 356 -26.63 -5.81 11.71
CA TYR A 356 -26.50 -4.46 12.26
C TYR A 356 -27.39 -4.27 13.49
N ARG A 357 -26.80 -3.76 14.57
CA ARG A 357 -27.45 -3.63 15.87
C ARG A 357 -27.87 -2.22 16.26
N GLY A 358 -27.25 -1.21 15.63
CA GLY A 358 -27.55 0.19 15.87
C GLY A 358 -26.31 1.08 16.00
N CYS A 359 -26.54 2.37 16.19
CA CYS A 359 -25.50 3.38 16.36
C CYS A 359 -25.40 3.86 17.80
N ILE A 360 -24.16 4.00 18.27
CA ILE A 360 -23.81 4.57 19.58
C ILE A 360 -23.14 5.92 19.33
N ALA A 361 -23.61 6.98 19.98
CA ALA A 361 -22.98 8.27 19.93
C ALA A 361 -22.06 8.45 21.13
N LEU A 362 -20.82 8.83 20.88
CA LEU A 362 -19.83 9.15 21.91
C LEU A 362 -18.86 10.25 21.43
N SER A 363 -18.01 10.73 22.34
CA SER A 363 -16.92 11.64 22.02
C SER A 363 -15.64 11.14 22.70
N ALA A 364 -14.76 10.54 21.90
CA ALA A 364 -13.58 9.86 22.42
C ALA A 364 -12.54 10.84 23.02
N GLN A 365 -12.31 11.97 22.39
CA GLN A 365 -11.26 12.89 22.81
C GLN A 365 -11.49 13.49 24.22
N PRO A 366 -12.66 14.03 24.57
CA PRO A 366 -12.90 14.50 25.94
C PRO A 366 -12.82 13.40 26.98
N ALA A 367 -13.38 12.22 26.68
CA ALA A 367 -13.32 11.08 27.57
C ALA A 367 -11.89 10.61 27.81
N PHE A 368 -11.08 10.53 26.76
CA PHE A 368 -9.65 10.25 26.83
C PHE A 368 -8.93 11.24 27.74
N LEU A 369 -9.11 12.55 27.48
CA LEU A 369 -8.47 13.60 28.27
C LEU A 369 -8.87 13.55 29.74
N ALA A 370 -10.15 13.27 30.02
CA ALA A 370 -10.61 13.14 31.41
C ALA A 370 -10.05 11.90 32.11
N ALA A 371 -10.03 10.77 31.43
CA ALA A 371 -9.54 9.49 31.96
C ALA A 371 -8.01 9.43 32.08
N SER A 372 -7.27 10.21 31.30
CA SER A 372 -5.81 10.17 31.29
C SER A 372 -5.17 10.53 32.62
N GLU A 373 -4.21 9.71 33.06
CA GLU A 373 -3.46 9.87 34.32
C GLU A 373 -1.98 10.17 34.09
N CYS A 374 -1.41 9.68 32.99
CA CYS A 374 -0.01 9.72 32.69
C CYS A 374 0.24 10.44 31.36
N LEU A 375 0.00 11.75 31.34
CA LEU A 375 0.29 12.61 30.18
C LEU A 375 1.72 13.14 30.27
N VAL A 376 2.39 13.26 29.12
CA VAL A 376 3.71 13.89 29.04
C VAL A 376 3.59 15.33 29.56
N PRO A 377 4.39 15.73 30.56
CA PRO A 377 4.34 17.08 31.11
C PRO A 377 4.52 18.14 30.01
N ASP A 378 3.86 19.28 30.20
CA ASP A 378 3.86 20.44 29.28
C ASP A 378 3.33 20.18 27.87
N SER A 379 2.75 19.02 27.62
CA SER A 379 2.14 18.68 26.33
C SER A 379 0.81 19.43 26.08
N ASP A 380 0.40 19.47 24.80
CA ASP A 380 -0.93 19.98 24.42
C ASP A 380 -2.05 19.16 25.06
N LEU A 381 -1.82 17.88 25.32
CA LEU A 381 -2.78 17.03 25.98
C LEU A 381 -3.04 17.48 27.42
N VAL A 382 -2.02 17.81 28.17
CA VAL A 382 -2.14 18.38 29.53
C VAL A 382 -2.94 19.69 29.49
N ARG A 383 -2.58 20.59 28.57
CA ARG A 383 -3.29 21.89 28.42
C ARG A 383 -4.75 21.70 28.08
N ASN A 384 -5.06 20.80 27.17
CA ASN A 384 -6.43 20.49 26.76
C ASN A 384 -7.20 19.80 27.90
N ARG A 385 -6.61 18.83 28.59
CA ARG A 385 -7.20 18.18 29.77
C ARG A 385 -7.62 19.21 30.80
N ASN A 386 -6.74 20.13 31.12
CA ASN A 386 -7.01 21.18 32.11
C ASN A 386 -8.16 22.10 31.71
N LYS A 387 -8.33 22.41 30.39
CA LYS A 387 -9.49 23.17 29.90
C LYS A 387 -10.82 22.45 30.16
N PHE A 388 -10.87 21.12 29.96
CA PHE A 388 -12.10 20.36 30.22
C PHE A 388 -12.36 20.25 31.71
N LEU A 389 -11.34 19.91 32.52
CA LEU A 389 -11.49 19.72 33.94
C LEU A 389 -11.66 21.00 34.75
N ALA A 390 -11.34 22.16 34.19
CA ALA A 390 -11.65 23.46 34.80
C ALA A 390 -13.16 23.75 34.86
N LYS A 391 -13.98 23.09 34.03
CA LYS A 391 -15.43 23.32 33.95
C LYS A 391 -16.26 22.15 34.45
N LEU A 392 -15.79 20.92 34.21
CA LEU A 392 -16.54 19.70 34.49
C LEU A 392 -15.67 18.71 35.27
N GLY A 393 -16.25 17.94 36.17
CA GLY A 393 -15.50 16.86 36.84
C GLY A 393 -15.19 15.70 35.91
N VAL A 394 -14.17 14.89 36.26
CA VAL A 394 -13.72 13.73 35.44
C VAL A 394 -14.88 12.81 35.10
N GLU A 395 -15.63 12.37 36.10
CA GLU A 395 -16.78 11.47 35.93
C GLU A 395 -17.89 12.08 35.06
N GLU A 396 -18.11 13.38 35.22
CA GLU A 396 -19.10 14.09 34.43
C GLU A 396 -18.73 14.18 32.95
N VAL A 397 -17.46 14.44 32.66
CA VAL A 397 -16.94 14.47 31.27
C VAL A 397 -17.10 13.08 30.65
N ILE A 398 -16.71 12.01 31.36
CA ILE A 398 -16.83 10.62 30.88
C ILE A 398 -18.30 10.25 30.60
N ALA A 399 -19.21 10.61 31.51
CA ALA A 399 -20.62 10.34 31.35
C ALA A 399 -21.25 11.12 30.19
N LYS A 400 -21.01 12.43 30.12
CA LYS A 400 -21.52 13.31 29.04
C LYS A 400 -20.90 13.00 27.67
N ALA A 401 -19.68 12.48 27.64
CA ALA A 401 -19.04 11.99 26.43
C ALA A 401 -19.59 10.61 25.96
N GLY A 402 -20.57 10.02 26.66
CA GLY A 402 -21.21 8.77 26.28
C GLY A 402 -20.42 7.51 26.68
N PHE A 403 -19.24 7.64 27.29
CA PHE A 403 -18.36 6.51 27.58
C PHE A 403 -18.85 5.63 28.74
N ARG A 404 -19.56 6.19 29.72
CA ARG A 404 -20.15 5.39 30.81
C ARG A 404 -21.11 4.33 30.26
N HIS A 405 -22.06 4.76 29.44
CA HIS A 405 -23.00 3.86 28.78
C HIS A 405 -22.32 2.84 27.86
N PHE A 406 -21.31 3.29 27.14
CA PHE A 406 -20.53 2.43 26.23
C PHE A 406 -19.77 1.33 27.00
N VAL A 407 -19.10 1.68 28.08
CA VAL A 407 -18.41 0.72 28.96
C VAL A 407 -19.39 -0.27 29.57
N ASP A 408 -20.52 0.21 30.09
CA ASP A 408 -21.55 -0.66 30.69
C ASP A 408 -22.15 -1.65 29.67
N MET A 409 -22.38 -1.19 28.42
CA MET A 409 -22.83 -2.06 27.35
C MET A 409 -21.74 -3.09 26.98
N LEU A 410 -20.49 -2.67 26.89
CA LEU A 410 -19.37 -3.51 26.47
C LEU A 410 -19.08 -4.60 27.51
N THR A 411 -18.97 -4.23 28.78
CA THR A 411 -18.64 -5.17 29.89
C THR A 411 -19.85 -6.00 30.34
N GLY A 412 -21.04 -5.43 30.28
CA GLY A 412 -22.28 -6.10 30.69
C GLY A 412 -22.91 -6.93 29.57
N SER A 413 -23.66 -6.29 28.66
CA SER A 413 -24.50 -7.03 27.71
C SER A 413 -23.70 -7.76 26.61
N MET A 414 -22.52 -7.26 26.22
CA MET A 414 -21.73 -7.90 25.16
C MET A 414 -20.86 -9.05 25.67
N VAL A 415 -20.26 -8.92 26.85
CA VAL A 415 -19.35 -9.92 27.40
C VAL A 415 -20.07 -10.99 28.21
N ALA A 416 -21.21 -10.67 28.87
CA ALA A 416 -21.95 -11.58 29.75
C ALA A 416 -22.39 -12.93 29.13
N HIS A 417 -22.54 -13.01 27.80
CA HIS A 417 -22.88 -14.24 27.07
C HIS A 417 -21.83 -14.59 26.03
N SER A 418 -20.58 -14.28 26.31
CA SER A 418 -19.46 -14.38 25.35
C SER A 418 -19.31 -15.77 24.77
N GLU A 419 -19.41 -16.87 25.53
CA GLU A 419 -19.27 -18.24 25.03
C GLU A 419 -20.30 -18.58 23.93
N ALA A 420 -21.55 -18.23 24.14
CA ALA A 420 -22.60 -18.49 23.16
C ALA A 420 -22.40 -17.62 21.91
N ARG A 421 -22.00 -16.37 22.09
CA ARG A 421 -21.68 -15.43 20.97
C ARG A 421 -20.46 -15.84 20.20
N ILE A 422 -19.36 -16.23 20.86
CA ILE A 422 -18.15 -16.78 20.23
C ILE A 422 -18.53 -17.96 19.34
N ARG A 423 -19.28 -18.91 19.93
CA ARG A 423 -19.70 -20.11 19.20
C ARG A 423 -20.60 -19.76 18.01
N ALA A 424 -21.58 -18.91 18.21
CA ALA A 424 -22.51 -18.49 17.17
C ALA A 424 -21.77 -17.74 16.05
N ALA A 425 -20.89 -16.78 16.39
CA ALA A 425 -20.13 -16.02 15.42
C ALA A 425 -19.18 -16.91 14.60
N ASN A 426 -18.41 -17.77 15.26
CA ASN A 426 -17.46 -18.65 14.55
C ASN A 426 -18.17 -19.70 13.69
N LEU A 427 -19.26 -20.29 14.16
CA LEU A 427 -20.07 -21.20 13.33
C LEU A 427 -20.75 -20.47 12.19
N ASN A 428 -21.23 -19.24 12.40
CA ASN A 428 -21.80 -18.43 11.33
C ASN A 428 -20.76 -18.09 10.23
N LYS A 429 -19.53 -17.77 10.62
CA LYS A 429 -18.42 -17.56 9.66
C LYS A 429 -18.18 -18.80 8.79
N VAL A 430 -18.15 -19.99 9.40
CA VAL A 430 -18.03 -21.25 8.67
C VAL A 430 -19.25 -21.50 7.79
N HIS A 431 -20.46 -21.25 8.31
CA HIS A 431 -21.70 -21.36 7.54
C HIS A 431 -21.68 -20.45 6.32
N CYS A 432 -21.31 -19.16 6.51
CA CYS A 432 -21.19 -18.21 5.42
C CYS A 432 -20.11 -18.65 4.41
N ALA A 433 -18.92 -19.05 4.87
CA ALA A 433 -17.86 -19.54 3.98
C ALA A 433 -18.32 -20.73 3.10
N VAL A 434 -19.03 -21.70 3.71
CA VAL A 434 -19.58 -22.85 2.96
C VAL A 434 -20.71 -22.41 2.04
N LYS A 435 -21.56 -21.50 2.49
CA LYS A 435 -22.66 -20.97 1.68
C LYS A 435 -22.16 -20.13 0.52
N ASP A 436 -21.13 -19.31 0.73
CA ASP A 436 -20.51 -18.53 -0.33
C ASP A 436 -19.88 -19.44 -1.38
N ALA A 437 -19.20 -20.51 -0.94
CA ALA A 437 -18.68 -21.54 -1.82
C ALA A 437 -19.82 -22.25 -2.60
N GLU A 438 -20.94 -22.55 -1.94
CA GLU A 438 -22.14 -23.09 -2.60
C GLU A 438 -22.70 -22.12 -3.63
N VAL A 439 -22.86 -20.85 -3.26
CA VAL A 439 -23.39 -19.79 -4.16
C VAL A 439 -22.44 -19.60 -5.34
N ALA A 440 -21.15 -19.53 -5.12
CA ALA A 440 -20.16 -19.39 -6.18
C ALA A 440 -20.21 -20.56 -7.18
N LEU A 441 -20.26 -21.79 -6.68
CA LEU A 441 -20.37 -22.97 -7.53
C LEU A 441 -21.72 -23.06 -8.24
N ARG A 442 -22.79 -22.66 -7.57
CA ARG A 442 -24.13 -22.62 -8.16
C ARG A 442 -24.23 -21.55 -9.25
N SER A 443 -23.73 -20.33 -8.97
CA SER A 443 -23.65 -19.27 -9.97
C SER A 443 -22.78 -19.71 -11.15
N ALA A 444 -21.63 -20.35 -10.90
CA ALA A 444 -20.78 -20.92 -11.95
C ALA A 444 -21.53 -21.98 -12.77
N GLN A 445 -22.36 -22.80 -12.13
CA GLN A 445 -23.16 -23.81 -12.80
C GLN A 445 -24.32 -23.20 -13.61
N GLU A 446 -25.11 -22.31 -13.01
CA GLU A 446 -26.32 -21.76 -13.62
C GLU A 446 -26.02 -20.68 -14.66
N GLU A 447 -25.00 -19.87 -14.44
CA GLU A 447 -24.67 -18.74 -15.31
C GLU A 447 -23.62 -19.10 -16.37
N HIS A 448 -22.77 -20.06 -16.09
CA HIS A 448 -21.62 -20.38 -16.95
C HIS A 448 -21.69 -21.78 -17.52
N VAL A 449 -21.71 -22.83 -16.68
CA VAL A 449 -21.56 -24.20 -17.14
C VAL A 449 -22.82 -24.69 -17.86
N GLY A 450 -24.01 -24.43 -17.32
CA GLY A 450 -25.27 -24.82 -17.93
C GLY A 450 -25.55 -24.10 -19.26
N PRO A 451 -25.56 -22.76 -19.29
CA PRO A 451 -25.72 -22.03 -20.54
C PRO A 451 -24.58 -22.25 -21.53
N LEU A 452 -23.35 -22.45 -21.02
CA LEU A 452 -22.17 -22.78 -21.82
C LEU A 452 -22.37 -24.12 -22.53
N ALA A 453 -22.83 -25.16 -21.84
CA ALA A 453 -23.11 -26.47 -22.43
C ALA A 453 -24.09 -26.34 -23.60
N LEU A 454 -25.12 -25.52 -23.42
CA LEU A 454 -26.10 -25.22 -24.47
C LEU A 454 -25.55 -24.34 -25.60
N ALA A 455 -24.78 -23.27 -25.24
CA ALA A 455 -24.21 -22.36 -26.21
C ALA A 455 -23.08 -23.01 -27.01
N CYS A 456 -22.21 -23.79 -26.36
CA CYS A 456 -21.12 -24.51 -27.02
C CYS A 456 -21.65 -25.49 -28.06
N THR A 457 -22.72 -26.21 -27.77
CA THR A 457 -23.36 -27.12 -28.75
C THR A 457 -23.93 -26.35 -29.95
N ARG A 458 -24.48 -25.17 -29.73
CA ARG A 458 -25.09 -24.34 -30.81
C ARG A 458 -24.07 -23.58 -31.62
N ASP A 459 -23.06 -23.04 -30.96
CA ASP A 459 -22.11 -22.14 -31.61
C ASP A 459 -20.84 -22.86 -32.08
N TRP A 460 -20.62 -24.11 -31.66
CA TRP A 460 -19.45 -24.93 -32.04
C TRP A 460 -19.23 -24.99 -33.55
N ILE A 461 -20.25 -25.34 -34.31
CA ILE A 461 -20.17 -25.42 -35.77
C ILE A 461 -19.68 -24.08 -36.34
N ARG A 462 -20.26 -22.98 -35.89
CA ARG A 462 -19.93 -21.63 -36.36
C ARG A 462 -18.51 -21.21 -36.01
N VAL A 463 -18.07 -21.50 -34.79
CA VAL A 463 -16.72 -21.19 -34.34
C VAL A 463 -15.70 -22.06 -35.10
N SER A 464 -15.99 -23.33 -35.27
CA SER A 464 -15.18 -24.24 -36.08
C SER A 464 -14.99 -23.74 -37.52
N GLU A 465 -16.07 -23.32 -38.19
CA GLU A 465 -16.02 -22.73 -39.53
C GLU A 465 -15.19 -21.43 -39.58
N GLN A 466 -15.33 -20.56 -38.58
CA GLN A 466 -14.55 -19.31 -38.52
C GLN A 466 -13.07 -19.57 -38.31
N LEU A 467 -12.71 -20.57 -37.51
CA LEU A 467 -11.34 -20.98 -37.33
C LEU A 467 -10.74 -21.54 -38.62
N ASP A 468 -11.50 -22.35 -39.40
CA ASP A 468 -11.07 -22.84 -40.69
C ASP A 468 -10.80 -21.71 -41.69
N LEU A 469 -11.71 -20.75 -41.75
CA LEU A 469 -11.56 -19.59 -42.62
C LEU A 469 -10.33 -18.75 -42.27
N ALA A 470 -10.02 -18.60 -40.96
CA ALA A 470 -8.85 -17.86 -40.54
C ALA A 470 -7.54 -18.60 -40.92
N VAL A 471 -7.53 -19.94 -40.81
CA VAL A 471 -6.40 -20.79 -41.22
C VAL A 471 -6.18 -20.70 -42.72
N ASP A 472 -7.24 -20.81 -43.51
CA ASP A 472 -7.17 -20.71 -44.98
C ASP A 472 -6.66 -19.34 -45.41
N ALA A 473 -7.16 -18.25 -44.83
CA ALA A 473 -6.74 -16.89 -45.12
C ALA A 473 -5.25 -16.66 -44.78
N PHE A 474 -4.81 -17.18 -43.64
CA PHE A 474 -3.41 -17.11 -43.21
C PHE A 474 -2.51 -17.87 -44.20
N ASN A 475 -2.84 -19.14 -44.52
CA ASN A 475 -2.08 -19.96 -45.43
C ASN A 475 -1.96 -19.30 -46.82
N GLN A 476 -3.05 -18.78 -47.34
CA GLN A 476 -3.04 -18.10 -48.62
C GLN A 476 -2.23 -16.80 -48.59
N SER A 477 -2.32 -16.05 -47.50
CA SER A 477 -1.55 -14.83 -47.28
C SER A 477 -0.04 -15.08 -47.18
N ILE A 478 0.38 -16.18 -46.56
CA ILE A 478 1.80 -16.58 -46.49
C ILE A 478 2.30 -17.03 -47.85
N GLN A 479 1.56 -17.87 -48.58
CA GLN A 479 1.94 -18.33 -49.94
C GLN A 479 2.15 -17.16 -50.90
N ASN A 480 1.20 -16.20 -50.93
CA ASN A 480 1.31 -15.02 -51.80
C ASN A 480 2.54 -14.18 -51.45
N PHE A 481 2.72 -13.92 -50.18
CA PHE A 481 3.85 -13.10 -49.72
C PHE A 481 5.20 -13.77 -49.97
N THR A 482 5.35 -15.05 -49.67
CA THR A 482 6.60 -15.77 -49.89
C THR A 482 6.98 -15.79 -51.37
N SER A 483 6.03 -15.98 -52.28
CA SER A 483 6.21 -15.92 -53.72
C SER A 483 6.70 -14.53 -54.20
N GLU A 484 6.08 -13.47 -53.69
CA GLU A 484 6.45 -12.10 -53.98
C GLU A 484 7.84 -11.74 -53.43
N ALA A 485 8.14 -12.17 -52.20
CA ALA A 485 9.40 -11.92 -51.57
C ALA A 485 10.60 -12.58 -52.29
N VAL A 486 10.42 -13.82 -52.75
CA VAL A 486 11.43 -14.52 -53.58
C VAL A 486 11.63 -13.80 -54.92
N SER A 487 10.57 -13.37 -55.58
CA SER A 487 10.65 -12.63 -56.85
C SER A 487 11.34 -11.28 -56.68
N THR A 488 11.09 -10.60 -55.56
CA THR A 488 11.74 -9.34 -55.23
C THR A 488 13.22 -9.53 -54.93
N PHE A 489 13.56 -10.58 -54.14
CA PHE A 489 14.96 -10.96 -53.89
C PHE A 489 15.70 -11.23 -55.18
N GLU A 490 15.16 -12.04 -56.07
CA GLU A 490 15.74 -12.34 -57.38
C GLU A 490 16.01 -11.04 -58.16
N SER A 491 15.01 -10.17 -58.26
CA SER A 491 15.12 -8.90 -58.98
C SER A 491 16.20 -7.99 -58.39
N ASN A 492 16.30 -7.92 -57.09
CA ASN A 492 17.25 -7.07 -56.39
C ASN A 492 18.70 -7.56 -56.55
N VAL A 493 18.93 -8.87 -56.31
CA VAL A 493 20.23 -9.48 -56.50
C VAL A 493 20.69 -9.29 -57.93
N ARG A 494 19.82 -9.59 -58.92
CA ARG A 494 20.10 -9.41 -60.34
C ARG A 494 20.47 -7.95 -60.63
N ARG A 495 19.72 -6.99 -60.15
CA ARG A 495 19.95 -5.56 -60.32
C ARG A 495 21.27 -5.09 -59.70
N ALA A 496 21.60 -5.56 -58.50
CA ALA A 496 22.81 -5.21 -57.78
C ALA A 496 24.05 -5.72 -58.48
N VAL A 497 23.99 -6.98 -58.95
CA VAL A 497 25.10 -7.61 -59.68
C VAL A 497 25.30 -6.94 -61.07
N TYR A 498 24.22 -6.70 -61.81
CA TYR A 498 24.32 -6.06 -63.13
C TYR A 498 24.92 -4.67 -63.04
N ARG A 499 24.56 -3.84 -62.05
CA ARG A 499 25.19 -2.53 -61.86
C ARG A 499 26.70 -2.61 -61.64
N LYS A 500 27.16 -3.63 -60.95
CA LYS A 500 28.62 -3.85 -60.72
C LYS A 500 29.31 -4.44 -61.94
N ILE A 501 28.63 -5.32 -62.66
CA ILE A 501 29.09 -5.88 -63.90
C ILE A 501 29.32 -4.75 -64.92
N GLU A 502 28.37 -3.82 -65.01
CA GLU A 502 28.48 -2.65 -65.89
C GLU A 502 29.64 -1.73 -65.53
N ALA A 503 30.08 -1.66 -64.34
CA ALA A 503 31.24 -0.92 -63.87
C ALA A 503 32.55 -1.62 -64.08
N GLY A 504 32.59 -2.82 -64.71
CA GLY A 504 33.82 -3.44 -65.23
C GLY A 504 34.64 -4.22 -64.20
N ILE A 505 34.04 -5.01 -63.41
CA ILE A 505 34.67 -5.85 -62.38
C ILE A 505 35.27 -7.15 -62.96
N GLY A 506 36.41 -7.60 -62.42
CA GLY A 506 37.02 -8.88 -62.72
C GLY A 506 36.22 -10.11 -62.33
N ASN A 507 36.49 -11.27 -62.91
CA ASN A 507 35.76 -12.51 -62.61
C ASN A 507 35.84 -12.93 -61.12
N ASP A 508 37.01 -12.67 -60.51
CA ASP A 508 37.17 -12.96 -59.08
C ASP A 508 36.39 -11.95 -58.21
N ASP A 509 36.37 -10.69 -58.66
CA ASP A 509 35.55 -9.65 -58.00
C ASP A 509 34.08 -9.87 -58.22
N LEU A 510 33.66 -10.41 -59.38
CA LEU A 510 32.26 -10.74 -59.66
C LEU A 510 31.73 -11.80 -58.71
N LYS A 511 32.55 -12.82 -58.43
CA LYS A 511 32.19 -13.84 -57.40
C LYS A 511 31.99 -13.21 -56.04
N SER A 512 32.85 -12.30 -55.66
CA SER A 512 32.74 -11.63 -54.37
C SER A 512 31.55 -10.67 -54.32
N VAL A 513 31.29 -9.97 -55.44
CA VAL A 513 30.14 -9.06 -55.58
C VAL A 513 28.82 -9.81 -55.60
N LEU A 514 28.73 -10.90 -56.37
CA LEU A 514 27.49 -11.72 -56.37
C LEU A 514 27.21 -12.24 -54.97
N LYS A 515 28.26 -12.75 -54.33
CA LYS A 515 28.16 -13.24 -52.97
C LYS A 515 27.72 -12.16 -52.00
N SER A 516 28.31 -10.97 -52.09
CA SER A 516 27.93 -9.84 -51.27
C SER A 516 26.50 -9.36 -51.56
N ALA A 517 26.09 -9.39 -52.84
CA ALA A 517 24.74 -9.01 -53.26
C ALA A 517 23.70 -9.99 -52.75
N ILE A 518 23.95 -11.29 -52.88
CA ILE A 518 23.09 -12.33 -52.35
C ILE A 518 22.97 -12.19 -50.83
N GLN A 519 24.11 -11.98 -50.18
CA GLN A 519 24.16 -11.84 -48.72
C GLN A 519 23.43 -10.56 -48.22
N SER A 520 23.62 -9.46 -48.94
CA SER A 520 22.94 -8.20 -48.63
C SER A 520 21.43 -8.33 -48.80
N GLU A 521 21.00 -8.91 -49.92
CA GLU A 521 19.58 -9.11 -50.22
C GLU A 521 18.95 -10.20 -49.32
N GLN A 522 19.74 -11.23 -48.98
CA GLN A 522 19.31 -12.22 -48.00
C GLN A 522 19.00 -11.58 -46.65
N SER A 523 19.90 -10.72 -46.16
CA SER A 523 19.65 -9.99 -44.91
C SER A 523 18.46 -9.01 -45.02
N GLY A 524 18.21 -8.52 -46.22
CA GLY A 524 17.03 -7.72 -46.55
C GLY A 524 15.76 -8.59 -46.56
N LEU A 525 15.83 -9.75 -47.25
CA LEU A 525 14.76 -10.73 -47.31
C LEU A 525 14.41 -11.26 -45.93
N GLU A 526 15.41 -11.65 -45.13
CA GLU A 526 15.21 -12.12 -43.77
C GLU A 526 14.49 -11.09 -42.89
N ARG A 527 14.92 -9.82 -42.97
CA ARG A 527 14.24 -8.73 -42.27
C ARG A 527 12.84 -8.49 -42.78
N LEU A 528 12.64 -8.55 -44.08
CA LEU A 528 11.35 -8.37 -44.72
C LEU A 528 10.42 -9.54 -44.38
N LEU A 529 10.92 -10.78 -44.44
CA LEU A 529 10.21 -11.97 -44.07
C LEU A 529 9.86 -11.91 -42.57
N ALA A 530 10.82 -11.54 -41.73
CA ALA A 530 10.63 -11.38 -40.31
C ALA A 530 9.51 -10.40 -40.03
N ALA A 531 9.61 -9.18 -40.46
CA ALA A 531 8.66 -8.12 -40.21
C ALA A 531 7.26 -8.43 -40.77
N THR A 532 7.21 -9.01 -41.97
CA THR A 532 5.93 -9.28 -42.65
C THR A 532 5.22 -10.52 -42.04
N VAL A 533 5.98 -11.59 -41.76
CA VAL A 533 5.38 -12.77 -41.13
C VAL A 533 4.96 -12.46 -39.70
N GLU A 534 5.72 -11.63 -38.98
CA GLU A 534 5.27 -11.11 -37.68
C GLU A 534 3.93 -10.40 -37.82
N THR A 535 3.81 -9.50 -38.78
CA THR A 535 2.55 -8.79 -39.04
C THR A 535 1.40 -9.75 -39.40
N LYS A 536 1.69 -10.73 -40.27
CA LYS A 536 0.68 -11.74 -40.69
C LYS A 536 0.31 -12.68 -39.56
N LEU A 537 1.28 -13.06 -38.72
CA LEU A 537 1.02 -13.84 -37.52
C LEU A 537 0.27 -13.04 -36.45
N GLN A 538 0.60 -11.77 -36.30
CA GLN A 538 -0.17 -10.87 -35.43
C GLN A 538 -1.61 -10.75 -35.96
N THR A 539 -1.79 -10.65 -37.27
CA THR A 539 -3.12 -10.65 -37.90
C THR A 539 -3.83 -11.98 -37.64
N PHE A 540 -3.16 -13.11 -37.93
CA PHE A 540 -3.70 -14.45 -37.67
C PHE A 540 -4.00 -14.66 -36.19
N GLN A 541 -3.08 -14.27 -35.30
CA GLN A 541 -3.35 -14.25 -33.86
C GLN A 541 -4.56 -13.38 -33.51
N GLY A 542 -4.63 -12.21 -34.16
CA GLY A 542 -5.77 -11.30 -34.01
C GLY A 542 -7.09 -11.92 -34.47
N ASP A 543 -7.08 -12.60 -35.61
CA ASP A 543 -8.26 -13.25 -36.16
C ASP A 543 -8.74 -14.42 -35.28
N ILE A 544 -7.82 -15.31 -34.90
CA ILE A 544 -8.11 -16.37 -33.92
C ILE A 544 -8.53 -15.77 -32.58
N GLY A 545 -7.78 -14.75 -32.11
CA GLY A 545 -8.09 -14.00 -30.90
C GLY A 545 -9.47 -13.35 -30.95
N ASN A 546 -9.86 -12.77 -32.08
CA ASN A 546 -11.16 -12.16 -32.29
C ASN A 546 -12.30 -13.18 -32.28
N VAL A 547 -12.10 -14.34 -32.93
CA VAL A 547 -13.06 -15.43 -32.90
C VAL A 547 -13.27 -15.92 -31.45
N LEU A 548 -12.17 -16.12 -30.74
CA LEU A 548 -12.20 -16.53 -29.34
C LEU A 548 -12.71 -15.42 -28.40
N ALA A 549 -12.38 -14.17 -28.69
CA ALA A 549 -12.87 -13.02 -27.94
C ALA A 549 -14.38 -12.83 -28.12
N ARG A 550 -14.90 -12.94 -29.35
CA ARG A 550 -16.36 -12.92 -29.62
C ARG A 550 -17.08 -14.05 -28.90
N PHE A 551 -16.47 -15.22 -28.89
CA PHE A 551 -16.98 -16.35 -28.12
C PHE A 551 -16.97 -16.06 -26.62
N ARG A 552 -15.87 -15.49 -26.13
CA ARG A 552 -15.72 -15.04 -24.75
C ARG A 552 -16.70 -13.90 -24.41
N GLU A 553 -16.80 -12.92 -25.29
CA GLU A 553 -17.75 -11.80 -25.14
C GLU A 553 -19.20 -12.31 -25.07
N ARG A 554 -19.54 -13.27 -25.90
CA ARG A 554 -20.85 -13.93 -25.85
C ARG A 554 -21.08 -14.68 -24.55
N LEU A 555 -20.03 -15.34 -24.04
CA LEU A 555 -20.06 -15.95 -22.71
C LEU A 555 -20.14 -14.90 -21.60
N GLN A 556 -19.48 -13.75 -21.77
CA GLN A 556 -19.60 -12.63 -20.84
C GLN A 556 -20.99 -11.98 -20.91
N GLN A 557 -21.56 -11.84 -22.07
CA GLN A 557 -22.95 -11.36 -22.25
C GLN A 557 -23.96 -12.30 -21.59
N LEU A 558 -23.75 -13.61 -21.72
CA LEU A 558 -24.52 -14.61 -20.96
C LEU A 558 -24.28 -14.44 -19.46
N LYS A 559 -23.03 -14.23 -19.03
CA LYS A 559 -22.65 -13.95 -17.66
C LYS A 559 -23.31 -12.68 -17.11
N GLN A 560 -23.40 -11.61 -17.91
CA GLN A 560 -24.10 -10.38 -17.55
C GLN A 560 -25.62 -10.55 -17.54
N ALA A 561 -26.16 -11.25 -18.50
CA ALA A 561 -27.61 -11.50 -18.62
C ALA A 561 -28.15 -12.36 -17.47
N TYR A 562 -27.32 -13.26 -16.93
CA TYR A 562 -27.67 -14.15 -15.83
C TYR A 562 -26.98 -13.75 -14.51
N ARG A 563 -26.50 -12.48 -14.43
CA ARG A 563 -25.91 -11.98 -13.18
C ARG A 563 -27.00 -11.89 -12.10
N PRO A 564 -26.81 -12.52 -10.94
CA PRO A 564 -27.78 -12.36 -9.85
C PRO A 564 -27.85 -10.88 -9.46
N THR A 565 -29.02 -10.31 -9.42
CA THR A 565 -29.28 -8.96 -8.90
C THR A 565 -29.16 -8.87 -7.39
N GLY A 566 -28.63 -9.89 -6.73
CA GLY A 566 -28.43 -9.99 -5.30
C GLY A 566 -26.99 -9.79 -4.90
N GLU A 567 -26.76 -8.82 -4.05
CA GLU A 567 -25.51 -8.25 -3.56
C GLU A 567 -24.66 -9.15 -2.63
N ARG A 568 -24.84 -10.46 -2.65
CA ARG A 568 -24.17 -11.43 -1.76
C ARG A 568 -23.48 -12.51 -2.58
N GLY A 569 -22.45 -12.11 -3.31
CA GLY A 569 -21.54 -13.04 -3.97
C GLY A 569 -20.19 -13.08 -3.26
N PHE A 570 -19.49 -14.17 -3.40
CA PHE A 570 -18.07 -14.30 -3.15
C PHE A 570 -17.39 -13.02 -3.63
N ARG A 571 -16.52 -12.43 -2.80
CA ARG A 571 -15.94 -11.11 -3.03
C ARG A 571 -15.40 -10.95 -4.45
N ARG A 572 -15.44 -9.73 -4.94
CA ARG A 572 -15.02 -9.22 -6.26
C ARG A 572 -13.66 -9.74 -6.78
N ASP A 573 -12.85 -10.39 -5.94
CA ASP A 573 -11.56 -10.97 -6.31
C ASP A 573 -11.68 -12.39 -6.90
N PHE A 574 -12.87 -13.00 -6.87
CA PHE A 574 -13.23 -14.07 -7.76
C PHE A 574 -13.69 -13.48 -9.10
N GLU A 575 -12.81 -12.78 -9.78
CA GLU A 575 -12.82 -12.87 -11.22
C GLU A 575 -12.63 -14.36 -11.50
N PHE A 576 -13.74 -15.04 -11.80
CA PHE A 576 -13.66 -16.15 -12.69
C PHE A 576 -13.06 -15.54 -13.96
N ASP A 577 -11.75 -15.44 -13.98
CA ASP A 577 -11.03 -15.43 -15.22
C ASP A 577 -11.37 -16.80 -15.82
N MET A 578 -12.52 -16.84 -16.46
CA MET A 578 -12.70 -17.82 -17.49
C MET A 578 -11.74 -17.40 -18.61
N GLN A 579 -10.46 -17.51 -18.34
CA GLN A 579 -9.63 -18.12 -19.32
C GLN A 579 -10.44 -19.36 -19.63
N PHE A 580 -10.90 -19.51 -20.82
CA PHE A 580 -11.69 -20.66 -21.26
C PHE A 580 -10.85 -21.90 -20.98
N ASP A 581 -10.66 -22.10 -19.71
CA ASP A 581 -9.99 -23.18 -19.06
C ASP A 581 -11.07 -24.11 -18.55
N SER A 582 -11.90 -24.50 -19.47
CA SER A 582 -12.38 -25.89 -19.46
C SER A 582 -11.20 -26.88 -19.61
N GLY A 583 -9.98 -26.51 -19.19
CA GLY A 583 -8.73 -27.13 -19.54
C GLY A 583 -8.01 -26.49 -20.71
N VAL A 584 -8.72 -25.74 -21.54
CA VAL A 584 -8.19 -25.15 -22.77
C VAL A 584 -7.71 -23.74 -22.51
N LYS A 585 -6.41 -23.59 -22.29
CA LYS A 585 -5.76 -22.26 -22.21
C LYS A 585 -5.58 -21.71 -23.60
N TYR A 586 -6.55 -20.92 -24.09
CA TYR A 586 -6.47 -20.36 -25.45
C TYR A 586 -5.22 -19.54 -25.69
N ALA A 587 -4.76 -18.76 -24.74
CA ALA A 587 -3.54 -17.99 -24.91
C ALA A 587 -2.30 -18.90 -25.09
N PRO A 588 -2.09 -19.95 -24.29
CA PRO A 588 -1.05 -20.95 -24.58
C PRO A 588 -1.29 -21.76 -25.83
N LEU A 589 -2.55 -22.07 -26.20
CA LEU A 589 -2.85 -22.81 -27.42
C LEU A 589 -2.62 -21.98 -28.67
N VAL A 590 -3.06 -20.73 -28.67
CA VAL A 590 -2.73 -19.78 -29.72
C VAL A 590 -1.23 -19.48 -29.73
N ALA A 591 -0.56 -19.43 -28.58
CA ALA A 591 0.88 -19.32 -28.47
C ALA A 591 1.60 -20.61 -28.90
N ALA A 592 1.06 -21.79 -28.63
CA ALA A 592 1.57 -23.08 -29.07
C ALA A 592 1.34 -23.30 -30.56
N LEU A 593 0.22 -22.86 -31.11
CA LEU A 593 -0.04 -22.82 -32.55
C LEU A 593 1.01 -21.95 -33.23
N VAL A 594 1.23 -20.75 -32.74
CA VAL A 594 2.26 -19.80 -33.22
C VAL A 594 3.66 -20.35 -32.96
N GLY A 595 3.93 -20.93 -31.81
CA GLY A 595 5.18 -21.58 -31.46
C GLY A 595 5.45 -22.84 -32.29
N GLY A 596 4.42 -23.61 -32.63
CA GLY A 596 4.49 -24.73 -33.55
C GLY A 596 4.82 -24.33 -34.96
N VAL A 597 4.21 -23.26 -35.46
CA VAL A 597 4.56 -22.65 -36.74
C VAL A 597 6.02 -22.25 -36.79
N MET A 598 6.56 -21.78 -35.69
CA MET A 598 7.98 -21.39 -35.57
C MET A 598 8.94 -22.57 -35.57
N MET A 599 8.55 -23.72 -35.05
CA MET A 599 9.46 -24.88 -34.96
C MET A 599 9.63 -25.63 -36.28
N ILE A 600 8.71 -25.46 -37.24
CA ILE A 600 8.71 -26.20 -38.51
C ILE A 600 9.64 -25.56 -39.52
N TRP A 601 9.86 -24.27 -39.42
CA TRP A 601 10.85 -23.57 -40.22
C TRP A 601 12.24 -23.81 -39.69
N ASN A 602 12.79 -24.98 -40.02
CA ASN A 602 14.14 -25.29 -39.63
C ASN A 602 15.12 -24.87 -40.77
N PRO A 603 15.96 -23.89 -40.55
CA PRO A 603 16.91 -23.43 -41.55
C PRO A 603 18.11 -24.38 -41.60
N VAL A 604 17.96 -25.52 -42.17
CA VAL A 604 19.13 -26.32 -42.48
C VAL A 604 19.58 -26.05 -43.90
N GLY A 605 20.64 -25.34 -43.99
CA GLY A 605 21.22 -25.00 -45.26
C GLY A 605 20.65 -23.73 -45.86
N TRP A 606 21.32 -23.20 -46.78
CA TRP A 606 21.10 -21.90 -47.35
C TRP A 606 19.75 -21.75 -48.06
N VAL A 607 19.27 -22.83 -48.61
CA VAL A 607 17.96 -22.90 -49.30
C VAL A 607 16.83 -23.00 -48.29
N SER A 608 17.07 -23.73 -47.24
CA SER A 608 16.16 -23.76 -46.09
C SER A 608 16.14 -22.42 -45.36
N LEU A 609 17.00 -21.55 -45.72
CA LEU A 609 17.20 -20.25 -45.11
C LEU A 609 16.01 -19.33 -45.28
N ALA A 610 15.43 -19.29 -46.47
CA ALA A 610 14.17 -18.58 -46.64
C ALA A 610 13.08 -19.13 -45.76
N LEU A 611 13.11 -20.42 -45.57
CA LEU A 611 12.14 -21.14 -44.75
C LEU A 611 12.52 -21.12 -43.28
N GLY A 612 13.78 -21.33 -42.99
CA GLY A 612 14.32 -21.08 -41.69
C GLY A 612 14.20 -19.61 -41.32
N GLY A 613 14.28 -18.77 -42.34
CA GLY A 613 13.92 -17.37 -42.28
C GLY A 613 12.48 -17.19 -41.82
N LEU A 614 11.54 -17.94 -42.36
CA LEU A 614 10.15 -17.81 -41.90
C LEU A 614 9.92 -18.35 -40.50
N THR A 615 10.50 -19.49 -40.16
CA THR A 615 10.43 -20.00 -38.79
C THR A 615 11.29 -19.19 -37.83
N ILE A 616 12.50 -18.84 -38.27
CA ILE A 616 13.34 -17.87 -37.58
C ILE A 616 12.68 -16.50 -37.59
N VAL A 617 12.00 -16.13 -38.71
CA VAL A 617 11.29 -14.90 -38.79
C VAL A 617 10.17 -14.83 -37.75
N VAL A 618 9.50 -15.92 -37.51
CA VAL A 618 8.46 -15.91 -36.49
C VAL A 618 9.07 -16.04 -35.08
N SER A 619 10.13 -16.85 -34.88
CA SER A 619 10.97 -16.84 -33.65
C SER A 619 11.81 -15.60 -33.53
N ILE A 620 12.39 -15.20 -34.64
CA ILE A 620 13.18 -14.03 -34.86
C ILE A 620 12.28 -12.80 -34.70
N ALA A 621 11.08 -12.73 -35.27
CA ALA A 621 10.29 -11.55 -35.08
C ALA A 621 10.11 -11.23 -33.60
N LYS A 622 10.07 -12.22 -32.75
CA LYS A 622 10.19 -11.98 -31.31
C LYS A 622 11.64 -11.89 -30.79
N ALA A 623 12.59 -12.48 -31.44
CA ALA A 623 14.00 -12.52 -31.05
C ALA A 623 14.93 -11.65 -31.91
N LEU A 624 14.51 -11.30 -33.16
CA LEU A 624 15.31 -10.50 -34.10
C LEU A 624 15.42 -9.04 -33.77
N TRP A 625 14.58 -8.54 -32.94
CA TRP A 625 14.84 -7.21 -32.36
C TRP A 625 16.15 -7.19 -31.54
N GLY A 626 16.69 -8.39 -31.21
CA GLY A 626 18.00 -8.55 -30.59
C GLY A 626 19.10 -9.10 -31.51
N LEU A 627 18.76 -9.65 -32.69
CA LEU A 627 19.73 -10.37 -33.57
C LEU A 627 19.91 -9.74 -34.94
N VAL A 628 19.35 -8.60 -35.23
CA VAL A 628 19.64 -7.80 -36.42
C VAL A 628 21.01 -7.13 -36.28
N ASP A 629 21.82 -7.56 -35.37
CA ASP A 629 23.16 -7.08 -35.20
C ASP A 629 24.14 -7.74 -36.17
N SER A 630 25.17 -7.02 -36.46
CA SER A 630 26.16 -7.12 -37.52
C SER A 630 26.81 -8.51 -37.75
N ASP A 631 26.74 -9.41 -36.77
CA ASP A 631 27.49 -10.68 -36.83
C ASP A 631 26.76 -11.78 -37.62
N PHE A 632 25.43 -11.73 -37.68
CA PHE A 632 24.68 -12.64 -38.56
C PHE A 632 24.95 -12.33 -40.03
N LYS A 633 25.19 -11.08 -40.33
CA LYS A 633 25.59 -10.63 -41.69
C LYS A 633 26.89 -11.22 -42.19
N LYS A 634 27.79 -11.58 -41.30
CA LYS A 634 29.14 -12.03 -41.67
C LYS A 634 29.27 -13.52 -41.96
N THR A 635 28.38 -14.33 -41.48
CA THR A 635 28.59 -15.79 -41.48
C THR A 635 28.05 -16.50 -42.71
N GLN A 636 27.13 -15.90 -43.38
CA GLN A 636 26.40 -16.54 -44.47
C GLN A 636 26.99 -16.26 -45.84
N GLN A 637 28.16 -16.16 -45.87
CA GLN A 637 28.77 -15.74 -47.09
C GLN A 637 29.19 -16.85 -47.96
N ARG A 638 28.91 -16.76 -49.18
CA ARG A 638 29.85 -17.18 -50.17
C ARG A 638 29.49 -18.39 -50.99
N LYS A 639 28.36 -18.50 -51.53
CA LYS A 639 28.18 -19.53 -52.56
C LYS A 639 27.21 -19.14 -53.67
N ALA A 640 27.49 -18.15 -54.40
CA ALA A 640 26.71 -17.97 -55.61
C ALA A 640 27.56 -17.38 -56.74
N THR A 641 27.56 -18.03 -57.77
CA THR A 641 28.01 -17.52 -59.08
C THR A 641 26.75 -17.12 -59.84
N ASN A 642 26.94 -16.25 -60.85
CA ASN A 642 25.81 -15.87 -61.72
C ASN A 642 25.04 -17.08 -62.28
N GLU A 643 25.76 -18.18 -62.54
CA GLU A 643 25.17 -19.43 -63.05
C GLU A 643 24.26 -20.15 -62.06
N ASN A 644 24.37 -19.78 -60.83
CA ASN A 644 23.64 -20.45 -59.73
C ASN A 644 22.49 -19.62 -59.17
N LEU A 645 22.33 -18.37 -59.62
CA LEU A 645 21.28 -17.52 -59.08
C LEU A 645 19.89 -18.13 -59.35
N GLU A 646 19.67 -18.58 -60.57
CA GLU A 646 18.43 -19.24 -60.97
C GLU A 646 18.20 -20.53 -60.15
N ARG A 647 19.27 -21.36 -60.02
CA ARG A 647 19.19 -22.57 -59.17
C ARG A 647 18.95 -22.26 -57.71
N VAL A 648 19.58 -21.18 -57.25
CA VAL A 648 19.35 -20.73 -55.86
C VAL A 648 17.90 -20.27 -55.67
N VAL A 649 17.37 -19.51 -56.59
CA VAL A 649 16.00 -19.03 -56.58
C VAL A 649 15.00 -20.17 -56.71
N ASP A 650 15.23 -21.13 -57.62
CA ASP A 650 14.38 -22.30 -57.76
C ASP A 650 14.39 -23.17 -56.49
N SER A 651 15.60 -23.43 -55.99
CA SER A 651 15.72 -24.17 -54.72
C SER A 651 15.07 -23.42 -53.55
N MET A 652 15.16 -22.07 -53.52
CA MET A 652 14.42 -21.25 -52.55
C MET A 652 12.94 -21.39 -52.73
N ARG A 653 12.43 -21.35 -53.94
CA ARG A 653 11.02 -21.46 -54.29
C ARG A 653 10.47 -22.82 -53.92
N ASP A 654 11.18 -23.90 -54.30
CA ASP A 654 10.80 -25.27 -53.95
C ASP A 654 10.79 -25.50 -52.43
N ALA A 655 11.86 -25.05 -51.77
CA ALA A 655 11.95 -25.16 -50.34
C ALA A 655 10.86 -24.33 -49.65
N MET A 656 10.55 -23.11 -50.11
CA MET A 656 9.46 -22.30 -49.58
C MET A 656 8.09 -22.94 -49.78
N ASN A 657 7.85 -23.48 -50.97
CA ASN A 657 6.58 -24.17 -51.27
C ASN A 657 6.42 -25.42 -50.38
N SER A 658 7.47 -26.21 -50.24
CA SER A 658 7.48 -27.36 -49.36
C SER A 658 7.18 -26.98 -47.93
N ASN A 659 7.84 -25.96 -47.44
CA ASN A 659 7.61 -25.50 -46.07
C ASN A 659 6.24 -24.82 -45.87
N CYS A 660 5.73 -24.14 -46.89
CA CYS A 660 4.34 -23.66 -46.83
C CYS A 660 3.35 -24.82 -46.76
N ALA A 661 3.62 -25.92 -47.45
CA ALA A 661 2.80 -27.14 -47.37
C ALA A 661 2.92 -27.82 -45.99
N ASP A 662 4.16 -27.97 -45.49
CA ASP A 662 4.42 -28.52 -44.16
C ASP A 662 3.83 -27.63 -43.06
N LEU A 663 3.94 -26.32 -43.25
CA LEU A 663 3.29 -25.34 -42.39
C LEU A 663 1.78 -25.50 -42.38
N ARG A 664 1.17 -25.60 -43.55
CA ARG A 664 -0.28 -25.81 -43.67
C ARG A 664 -0.69 -27.08 -42.95
N THR A 665 -0.01 -28.19 -43.24
CA THR A 665 -0.31 -29.48 -42.62
C THR A 665 -0.22 -29.38 -41.09
N ASN A 666 0.82 -28.75 -40.59
CA ASN A 666 0.99 -28.63 -39.14
C ASN A 666 -0.02 -27.67 -38.50
N ILE A 667 -0.41 -26.61 -39.20
CA ILE A 667 -1.48 -25.71 -38.74
C ILE A 667 -2.81 -26.48 -38.70
N ASP A 668 -3.09 -27.26 -39.77
CA ASP A 668 -4.31 -28.05 -39.86
C ASP A 668 -4.36 -29.13 -38.77
N GLU A 669 -3.22 -29.84 -38.51
CA GLU A 669 -3.12 -30.79 -37.41
C GLU A 669 -3.32 -30.13 -36.04
N ARG A 670 -2.63 -29.01 -35.80
CA ARG A 670 -2.78 -28.26 -34.55
C ARG A 670 -4.19 -27.68 -34.37
N MET A 671 -4.79 -27.25 -35.47
CA MET A 671 -6.17 -26.76 -35.44
C MET A 671 -7.16 -27.90 -35.17
N ALA A 672 -6.89 -29.08 -35.74
CA ALA A 672 -7.67 -30.27 -35.47
C ALA A 672 -7.55 -30.67 -33.97
N ASP A 673 -6.36 -30.59 -33.40
CA ASP A 673 -6.14 -30.80 -31.97
C ASP A 673 -6.96 -29.81 -31.12
N ILE A 674 -6.90 -28.50 -31.47
CA ILE A 674 -7.66 -27.45 -30.78
C ILE A 674 -9.17 -27.75 -30.88
N LYS A 675 -9.63 -28.12 -32.07
CA LYS A 675 -11.06 -28.44 -32.30
C LYS A 675 -11.48 -29.66 -31.50
N ALA A 676 -10.67 -30.73 -31.51
CA ALA A 676 -10.93 -31.94 -30.75
C ALA A 676 -10.99 -31.66 -29.23
N GLU A 677 -10.10 -30.80 -28.73
CA GLU A 677 -10.08 -30.41 -27.33
C GLU A 677 -11.31 -29.57 -26.95
N ILE A 678 -11.76 -28.67 -27.85
CA ILE A 678 -12.99 -27.90 -27.64
C ILE A 678 -14.22 -28.84 -27.68
N GLU A 679 -14.30 -29.75 -28.66
CA GLU A 679 -15.38 -30.72 -28.80
C GLU A 679 -15.49 -31.63 -27.59
N GLN A 680 -14.34 -32.14 -27.13
CA GLN A 680 -14.26 -32.94 -25.90
C GLN A 680 -14.74 -32.13 -24.69
N SER A 681 -14.35 -30.87 -24.62
CA SER A 681 -14.79 -29.95 -23.57
C SER A 681 -16.32 -29.73 -23.60
N ILE A 682 -16.92 -29.66 -24.78
CA ILE A 682 -18.38 -29.53 -24.93
C ILE A 682 -19.10 -30.78 -24.44
N GLN A 683 -18.64 -31.97 -24.84
CA GLN A 683 -19.22 -33.21 -24.40
C GLN A 683 -19.09 -33.41 -22.88
N GLN A 684 -17.92 -33.06 -22.33
CA GLN A 684 -17.66 -33.16 -20.91
C GLN A 684 -18.39 -32.07 -20.09
N THR A 685 -18.82 -30.95 -20.74
CA THR A 685 -19.46 -29.84 -20.02
C THR A 685 -20.79 -30.27 -19.38
N ASN A 686 -21.54 -31.16 -20.00
CA ASN A 686 -22.78 -31.70 -19.42
C ASN A 686 -22.50 -32.56 -18.18
N ASP A 687 -21.42 -33.35 -18.21
CA ASP A 687 -21.03 -34.20 -17.09
C ASP A 687 -20.49 -33.34 -15.95
N VAL A 688 -19.68 -32.28 -16.29
CA VAL A 688 -19.23 -31.28 -15.34
C VAL A 688 -20.42 -30.55 -14.71
N ASN A 689 -21.42 -30.18 -15.50
CA ASN A 689 -22.65 -29.55 -15.02
C ASN A 689 -23.37 -30.43 -14.00
N THR A 690 -23.50 -31.71 -14.29
CA THR A 690 -24.17 -32.69 -13.42
C THR A 690 -23.42 -32.87 -12.10
N GLU A 691 -22.08 -32.99 -12.17
CA GLU A 691 -21.23 -33.11 -10.98
C GLU A 691 -21.26 -31.83 -10.12
N LEU A 692 -21.26 -30.64 -10.75
CA LEU A 692 -21.40 -29.38 -10.02
C LEU A 692 -22.73 -29.26 -9.28
N ILE A 693 -23.82 -29.70 -9.88
CA ILE A 693 -25.12 -29.77 -9.22
C ILE A 693 -25.05 -30.66 -7.98
N GLN A 694 -24.37 -31.79 -8.04
CA GLN A 694 -24.19 -32.68 -6.90
C GLN A 694 -23.32 -32.05 -5.81
N VAL A 695 -22.23 -31.35 -6.19
CA VAL A 695 -21.37 -30.64 -5.25
C VAL A 695 -22.17 -29.54 -4.52
N CYS A 696 -22.92 -28.72 -5.25
CA CYS A 696 -23.80 -27.70 -4.67
C CYS A 696 -24.82 -28.31 -3.69
N ALA A 697 -25.45 -29.42 -4.05
CA ALA A 697 -26.38 -30.10 -3.17
C ALA A 697 -25.72 -30.61 -1.88
N ASN A 698 -24.48 -31.09 -1.96
CA ASN A 698 -23.73 -31.51 -0.80
C ASN A 698 -23.33 -30.34 0.09
N LEU A 699 -22.82 -29.24 -0.47
CA LEU A 699 -22.50 -28.01 0.25
C LEU A 699 -23.73 -27.46 0.97
N SER A 700 -24.87 -27.40 0.29
CA SER A 700 -26.16 -27.01 0.85
C SER A 700 -26.55 -27.85 2.10
N ARG A 701 -26.32 -29.16 1.99
CA ARG A 701 -26.59 -30.08 3.11
C ARG A 701 -25.65 -29.82 4.30
N TYR A 702 -24.35 -29.56 4.04
CA TYR A 702 -23.39 -29.22 5.09
C TYR A 702 -23.68 -27.86 5.70
N SER A 703 -23.95 -26.86 4.89
CA SER A 703 -24.33 -25.50 5.32
C SER A 703 -25.51 -25.56 6.30
N ARG A 704 -26.56 -26.28 5.97
CA ARG A 704 -27.72 -26.47 6.87
C ARG A 704 -27.36 -27.18 8.18
N LYS A 705 -26.46 -28.16 8.15
CA LYS A 705 -26.00 -28.85 9.37
C LYS A 705 -25.20 -27.93 10.30
N VAL A 706 -24.42 -27.01 9.74
CA VAL A 706 -23.64 -26.05 10.51
C VAL A 706 -24.56 -24.97 11.12
N ALA A 707 -25.55 -24.52 10.36
CA ALA A 707 -26.52 -23.50 10.81
C ALA A 707 -27.49 -24.00 11.87
N GLN A 708 -27.76 -25.31 11.95
CA GLN A 708 -28.69 -25.85 12.97
C GLN A 708 -28.02 -25.85 14.35
N PRO A 709 -28.56 -25.14 15.34
CA PRO A 709 -28.04 -25.22 16.69
C PRO A 709 -28.19 -26.67 17.18
N GLN A 710 -27.10 -27.24 17.67
CA GLN A 710 -27.10 -28.58 18.29
C GLN A 710 -27.85 -28.55 19.65
N SER A 711 -29.15 -28.28 19.62
CA SER A 711 -29.99 -28.28 20.80
C SER A 711 -30.32 -29.67 21.35
N GLY A 712 -29.80 -30.74 20.72
CA GLY A 712 -30.19 -32.12 21.02
C GLY A 712 -29.14 -33.02 21.69
N ARG A 713 -27.87 -32.61 21.86
CA ARG A 713 -26.84 -33.53 22.36
C ARG A 713 -26.53 -33.47 23.87
N ARG A 714 -27.04 -32.50 24.60
CA ARG A 714 -26.85 -32.43 26.09
C ARG A 714 -27.81 -33.27 26.93
N SER A 715 -28.84 -33.88 26.35
CA SER A 715 -29.80 -34.67 27.16
C SER A 715 -29.38 -36.15 27.34
N ASN A 716 -28.50 -36.70 26.53
CA ASN A 716 -28.16 -38.13 26.62
C ASN A 716 -26.91 -38.45 27.48
N THR A 717 -26.05 -37.48 27.79
CA THR A 717 -24.92 -37.68 28.71
C THR A 717 -25.38 -37.54 30.18
N LYS A 718 -26.29 -36.61 30.52
CA LYS A 718 -26.84 -36.52 31.85
C LYS A 718 -27.80 -37.65 32.21
N LYS A 719 -28.40 -38.35 31.23
CA LYS A 719 -29.18 -39.57 31.48
C LYS A 719 -28.32 -40.81 31.70
N LYS A 720 -27.09 -40.86 31.25
CA LYS A 720 -26.16 -41.96 31.53
C LYS A 720 -25.41 -41.80 32.85
N GLU A 721 -25.19 -40.59 33.33
CA GLU A 721 -24.63 -40.36 34.68
C GLU A 721 -25.65 -40.43 35.81
N ALA A 722 -26.95 -40.36 35.50
CA ALA A 722 -28.02 -40.57 36.50
C ALA A 722 -28.52 -42.04 36.60
N MET A 723 -27.94 -42.97 35.80
CA MET A 723 -28.20 -44.39 35.80
C MET A 723 -26.95 -45.24 36.07
N ALA A 724 -25.84 -44.63 36.45
CA ALA A 724 -24.68 -45.23 37.07
C ALA A 724 -24.49 -44.61 38.46
#